data_087bacccfc132fd3cf251cbf4404ec85
#
_entry.id   087bacccfc132fd3cf251cbf4404ec85
#
_cell.length_a   1.000
_cell.length_b   1.000
_cell.length_c   1.000
_cell.angle_alpha   90.00
_cell.angle_beta   90.00
_cell.angle_gamma   90.00
#
_symmetry.space_group_name_H-M   'P 1'
#
loop_
_entity.id
_entity.type
_entity.pdbx_description
1 polymer ?
#
loop_
_entity_poly.entity_id
_entity_poly.type
_entity_poly.pdbx_seq_one_letter_code
_entity_poly.pdbx_strand_id
1 'polypeptide(L)'
;MPEANWGRKETIIWPPHSPIYTFGAVFLGLVMTGLFVYLRLAFALSPLEQFYLPLYVKTSIAPSLRSSAKYQMLLMSDTKGHAWYAREADVAAGSTPQANAKPIPLVLSDSARQHGMIYLYRSAPNIYQNSALGSYLKQQVYSGASIVDLFQWPLIFGALALIGQLLFSIPKDIRRRKQMKYGRRLKGQILVTPRQFNKAFEGSGIGLKVDRCRKMLRVPQRAEDQHFEIIGDTGSGKTTIILQMLRQIQARGHSAIVHDPACEFIERFYDESRGDIVLNPLDRRCPYWGPSEELVRRAEARTIAASLFQRTTERKDEFFIDSPQKIFAHLLLELPTPQQLVQWMSHPEEIDRRVKGTELALLIEPSAPHQRMGVLGSLSLVADSFRLLPTKAEAKTEWTAREWSKNRQGWIFITSQPAEREALRPLHSLWIDMLVLRLLSAPKPDQRPVWFVIDELASLQKLPQLHTAITENRKSRNPLVLGFQGKAQLEVIYGHLAEVMLSQPATKIFLRTTEPNAAEWVSRAIGKVEIERMKETHFDGHRSGRNFALDRQTEPLVLDSEISGLADLHAYLKYGNYVAQFSFPLLEIPPSKPKFIERLEDDYIVREPRIEQAQAAKAEDRPESPPRHESKPISDGHNGQGAVTKPAVEAQEERQGELSFGPRI
;
A
#
# COMPACT_ATOMS: atom_id res chain seq x y z
N MET A 1 -44.40 18.60 -2.61
CA MET A 1 -44.64 17.32 -1.88
C MET A 1 -43.89 17.41 -0.57
N PRO A 2 -44.54 17.30 0.60
CA PRO A 2 -43.82 17.41 1.90
C PRO A 2 -43.05 16.14 2.14
N GLU A 3 -41.76 16.30 2.46
CA GLU A 3 -40.88 15.23 2.87
C GLU A 3 -41.38 14.59 4.15
N ALA A 4 -41.61 13.30 4.09
CA ALA A 4 -42.02 12.49 5.23
C ALA A 4 -40.92 12.50 6.31
N ASN A 5 -41.17 13.14 7.40
CA ASN A 5 -40.41 13.07 8.65
C ASN A 5 -40.52 11.64 9.21
N TRP A 6 -39.67 10.73 8.77
CA TRP A 6 -39.47 9.46 9.45
C TRP A 6 -38.84 9.76 10.80
N GLY A 7 -39.64 9.57 11.85
CA GLY A 7 -39.26 9.87 13.23
C GLY A 7 -37.87 9.29 13.55
N ARG A 8 -36.93 10.18 13.79
CA ARG A 8 -35.66 9.85 14.42
C ARG A 8 -36.00 9.26 15.79
N LYS A 9 -35.85 7.95 15.94
CA LYS A 9 -35.70 7.36 17.27
C LYS A 9 -34.54 8.11 17.92
N GLU A 10 -34.81 8.87 18.95
CA GLU A 10 -33.78 9.47 19.80
C GLU A 10 -32.96 8.32 20.36
N THR A 11 -31.89 8.01 19.71
CA THR A 11 -30.90 7.09 20.23
C THR A 11 -30.22 7.77 21.39
N ILE A 12 -30.42 7.27 22.60
CA ILE A 12 -29.69 7.74 23.79
C ILE A 12 -28.19 7.63 23.46
N ILE A 13 -27.57 8.79 23.26
CA ILE A 13 -26.15 8.87 22.94
C ILE A 13 -25.39 8.81 24.25
N TRP A 14 -24.91 7.64 24.61
CA TRP A 14 -24.05 7.48 25.79
C TRP A 14 -22.71 8.20 25.55
N PRO A 15 -22.14 8.83 26.61
CA PRO A 15 -20.84 9.46 26.50
C PRO A 15 -19.81 8.52 25.86
N PRO A 16 -18.91 9.04 24.98
CA PRO A 16 -17.99 8.20 24.23
C PRO A 16 -17.03 7.36 25.10
N HIS A 17 -16.83 7.80 26.35
CA HIS A 17 -15.94 7.12 27.30
C HIS A 17 -16.61 6.03 28.14
N SER A 18 -17.94 5.91 28.11
CA SER A 18 -18.64 4.90 28.92
C SER A 18 -18.49 3.50 28.28
N PRO A 19 -17.98 2.51 29.05
CA PRO A 19 -17.82 1.15 28.56
C PRO A 19 -19.15 0.38 28.70
N ILE A 20 -20.13 0.67 27.83
CA ILE A 20 -21.49 0.15 27.90
C ILE A 20 -21.53 -1.39 27.85
N TYR A 21 -20.75 -1.99 26.94
CA TYR A 21 -20.73 -3.47 26.83
C TYR A 21 -20.09 -4.11 28.06
N THR A 22 -19.07 -3.47 28.65
CA THR A 22 -18.44 -3.94 29.88
C THR A 22 -19.38 -3.82 31.06
N PHE A 23 -20.14 -2.70 31.21
CA PHE A 23 -21.16 -2.56 32.24
C PHE A 23 -22.28 -3.60 32.08
N GLY A 24 -22.75 -3.81 30.84
CA GLY A 24 -23.75 -4.86 30.56
C GLY A 24 -23.23 -6.26 30.90
N ALA A 25 -21.96 -6.55 30.61
CA ALA A 25 -21.35 -7.83 30.97
C ALA A 25 -21.22 -8.02 32.49
N VAL A 26 -20.80 -7.00 33.21
CA VAL A 26 -20.73 -7.06 34.68
C VAL A 26 -22.12 -7.27 35.26
N PHE A 27 -23.12 -6.52 34.81
CA PHE A 27 -24.51 -6.70 35.26
C PHE A 27 -25.02 -8.12 34.98
N LEU A 28 -24.84 -8.61 33.77
CA LEU A 28 -25.27 -9.97 33.40
C LEU A 28 -24.49 -11.04 34.18
N GLY A 29 -23.19 -10.82 34.42
CA GLY A 29 -22.37 -11.70 35.27
C GLY A 29 -22.89 -11.80 36.71
N LEU A 30 -23.31 -10.66 37.30
CA LEU A 30 -23.89 -10.62 38.62
C LEU A 30 -25.25 -11.37 38.63
N VAL A 31 -26.09 -11.18 37.61
CA VAL A 31 -27.37 -11.90 37.47
C VAL A 31 -27.13 -13.41 37.34
N MET A 32 -26.17 -13.83 36.52
CA MET A 32 -25.80 -15.25 36.36
C MET A 32 -25.26 -15.85 37.66
N THR A 33 -24.42 -15.11 38.39
CA THR A 33 -23.93 -15.54 39.70
C THR A 33 -25.09 -15.71 40.67
N GLY A 34 -26.00 -14.71 40.70
CA GLY A 34 -27.24 -14.81 41.52
C GLY A 34 -28.10 -16.00 41.13
N LEU A 35 -28.23 -16.32 39.85
CA LEU A 35 -28.95 -17.49 39.38
C LEU A 35 -28.27 -18.81 39.82
N PHE A 36 -26.93 -18.89 39.72
CA PHE A 36 -26.22 -20.10 40.21
C PHE A 36 -26.38 -20.29 41.71
N VAL A 37 -26.33 -19.19 42.47
CA VAL A 37 -26.60 -19.23 43.91
C VAL A 37 -28.04 -19.68 44.17
N TYR A 38 -29.00 -19.13 43.44
CA TYR A 38 -30.41 -19.52 43.57
C TYR A 38 -30.61 -21.01 43.23
N LEU A 39 -30.06 -21.49 42.16
CA LEU A 39 -30.15 -22.92 41.78
C LEU A 39 -29.49 -23.82 42.83
N ARG A 40 -28.38 -23.42 43.42
CA ARG A 40 -27.73 -24.14 44.52
C ARG A 40 -28.64 -24.20 45.72
N LEU A 41 -29.28 -23.07 46.11
CA LEU A 41 -30.20 -23.01 47.25
C LEU A 41 -31.48 -23.84 47.02
N ALA A 42 -32.04 -23.76 45.79
CA ALA A 42 -33.31 -24.39 45.49
C ALA A 42 -33.22 -25.90 45.28
N PHE A 43 -32.13 -26.40 44.69
CA PHE A 43 -32.05 -27.79 44.24
C PHE A 43 -30.96 -28.64 44.90
N ALA A 44 -29.95 -28.04 45.47
CA ALA A 44 -28.80 -28.79 46.00
C ALA A 44 -28.75 -28.84 47.52
N LEU A 45 -29.43 -27.95 48.23
CA LEU A 45 -29.55 -27.98 49.68
C LEU A 45 -30.81 -28.71 50.09
N SER A 46 -30.69 -29.54 51.13
CA SER A 46 -31.86 -30.19 51.75
C SER A 46 -32.80 -29.19 52.40
N PRO A 47 -34.08 -29.50 52.59
CA PRO A 47 -35.00 -28.58 53.26
C PRO A 47 -34.52 -28.15 54.65
N LEU A 48 -33.84 -29.03 55.37
CA LEU A 48 -33.25 -28.72 56.66
C LEU A 48 -32.09 -27.68 56.55
N GLU A 49 -31.20 -27.88 55.62
CA GLU A 49 -30.10 -26.92 55.33
C GLU A 49 -30.65 -25.57 54.88
N GLN A 50 -31.67 -25.57 54.02
CA GLN A 50 -32.31 -24.31 53.58
C GLN A 50 -32.93 -23.54 54.76
N PHE A 51 -33.57 -24.23 55.67
CA PHE A 51 -34.21 -23.64 56.85
C PHE A 51 -33.20 -22.96 57.79
N TYR A 52 -32.06 -23.61 58.03
CA TYR A 52 -31.01 -23.11 58.94
C TYR A 52 -30.02 -22.17 58.26
N LEU A 53 -30.01 -22.03 56.96
CA LEU A 53 -29.05 -21.23 56.23
C LEU A 53 -29.00 -19.76 56.72
N PRO A 54 -30.12 -19.02 56.89
CA PRO A 54 -30.06 -17.65 57.38
C PRO A 54 -29.42 -17.53 58.76
N LEU A 55 -29.66 -18.51 59.61
CA LEU A 55 -29.09 -18.56 60.94
C LEU A 55 -27.56 -18.89 60.90
N TYR A 56 -27.21 -19.87 60.07
CA TYR A 56 -25.80 -20.25 59.88
C TYR A 56 -24.94 -19.08 59.32
N VAL A 57 -25.49 -18.39 58.31
CA VAL A 57 -24.83 -17.18 57.73
C VAL A 57 -24.64 -16.10 58.80
N LYS A 58 -25.71 -15.81 59.57
CA LYS A 58 -25.67 -14.79 60.63
C LYS A 58 -24.65 -15.14 61.74
N THR A 59 -24.63 -16.37 62.21
CA THR A 59 -23.74 -16.79 63.28
C THR A 59 -22.32 -17.00 62.85
N SER A 60 -22.07 -17.24 61.56
CA SER A 60 -20.73 -17.41 61.00
C SER A 60 -20.06 -16.08 60.61
N ILE A 61 -20.84 -15.12 60.07
CA ILE A 61 -20.31 -13.83 59.59
C ILE A 61 -20.21 -12.80 60.74
N ALA A 62 -21.26 -12.73 61.58
CA ALA A 62 -21.31 -11.72 62.65
C ALA A 62 -20.17 -11.82 63.70
N PRO A 63 -19.76 -13.01 64.11
CA PRO A 63 -18.61 -13.15 65.02
C PRO A 63 -17.30 -12.61 64.47
N SER A 64 -17.08 -12.75 63.17
CA SER A 64 -15.88 -12.24 62.51
C SER A 64 -15.87 -10.71 62.37
N LEU A 65 -17.04 -10.07 62.39
CA LEU A 65 -17.17 -8.62 62.25
C LEU A 65 -17.23 -7.89 63.61
N ARG A 66 -17.54 -8.56 64.71
CA ARG A 66 -17.71 -7.99 66.06
C ARG A 66 -17.08 -8.83 67.12
N SER A 67 -15.86 -8.51 67.48
CA SER A 67 -15.03 -9.29 68.48
C SER A 67 -15.44 -9.19 69.92
N SER A 68 -16.39 -8.32 70.28
CA SER A 68 -16.70 -8.01 71.70
C SER A 68 -18.03 -8.56 72.22
N ALA A 69 -18.65 -9.44 71.50
CA ALA A 69 -19.95 -9.91 71.92
C ALA A 69 -19.92 -11.10 72.87
N LYS A 70 -20.58 -10.94 73.97
CA LYS A 70 -20.71 -12.00 74.99
C LYS A 70 -22.07 -12.68 74.87
N TYR A 71 -22.06 -13.98 74.70
CA TYR A 71 -23.25 -14.85 74.82
C TYR A 71 -23.21 -15.59 76.13
N GLN A 72 -24.36 -15.62 76.72
CA GLN A 72 -24.45 -16.32 77.99
C GLN A 72 -25.25 -17.59 77.87
N MET A 73 -26.34 -17.62 77.18
CA MET A 73 -27.27 -18.73 77.09
C MET A 73 -27.88 -18.91 75.69
N LEU A 74 -28.02 -20.12 75.26
CA LEU A 74 -28.72 -20.55 74.06
C LEU A 74 -30.00 -21.29 74.43
N LEU A 75 -31.04 -21.03 73.71
CA LEU A 75 -32.24 -21.78 73.81
C LEU A 75 -32.20 -23.00 72.90
N MET A 76 -32.14 -24.18 73.42
CA MET A 76 -32.13 -25.47 72.71
C MET A 76 -33.47 -26.12 72.73
N SER A 77 -33.83 -26.86 71.67
CA SER A 77 -35.04 -27.67 71.60
C SER A 77 -34.74 -28.98 70.91
N ASP A 78 -35.35 -30.04 71.40
CA ASP A 78 -35.37 -31.36 70.74
C ASP A 78 -36.50 -31.49 69.74
N THR A 79 -36.51 -32.62 69.02
CA THR A 79 -37.57 -32.95 68.06
C THR A 79 -38.92 -33.23 68.72
N LYS A 80 -38.92 -33.47 70.05
CA LYS A 80 -40.14 -33.72 70.85
C LYS A 80 -40.77 -32.46 71.44
N GLY A 81 -40.18 -31.32 71.19
CA GLY A 81 -40.66 -30.01 71.64
C GLY A 81 -40.18 -29.59 73.04
N HIS A 82 -39.29 -30.33 73.67
CA HIS A 82 -38.71 -29.91 74.93
C HIS A 82 -37.65 -28.78 74.63
N ALA A 83 -37.67 -27.80 75.44
CA ALA A 83 -36.74 -26.62 75.28
C ALA A 83 -36.04 -26.35 76.61
N TRP A 84 -34.79 -25.98 76.50
CA TRP A 84 -33.95 -25.66 77.65
C TRP A 84 -32.89 -24.62 77.26
N TYR A 85 -32.34 -23.99 78.26
CA TYR A 85 -31.17 -23.07 78.06
C TYR A 85 -29.89 -23.88 78.27
N ALA A 86 -28.96 -23.71 77.35
CA ALA A 86 -27.64 -24.31 77.43
C ALA A 86 -26.57 -23.21 77.37
N ARG A 87 -25.42 -23.45 78.00
CA ARG A 87 -24.25 -22.56 77.87
C ARG A 87 -23.61 -22.71 76.51
N GLU A 88 -23.09 -21.62 76.06
CA GLU A 88 -22.33 -21.63 74.80
C GLU A 88 -21.21 -22.68 74.76
N ALA A 89 -20.46 -22.82 75.85
CA ALA A 89 -19.42 -23.83 75.97
C ALA A 89 -19.93 -25.27 75.87
N ASP A 90 -21.12 -25.54 76.38
CA ASP A 90 -21.71 -26.89 76.36
C ASP A 90 -22.20 -27.26 74.93
N VAL A 91 -22.68 -26.27 74.20
CA VAL A 91 -23.06 -26.44 72.79
C VAL A 91 -21.84 -26.63 71.90
N ALA A 92 -20.76 -25.85 72.15
CA ALA A 92 -19.50 -25.99 71.42
C ALA A 92 -18.82 -27.34 71.67
N ALA A 93 -18.96 -27.90 72.85
CA ALA A 93 -18.41 -29.22 73.20
C ALA A 93 -19.26 -30.38 72.70
N GLY A 94 -20.41 -30.12 72.04
CA GLY A 94 -21.33 -31.14 71.58
C GLY A 94 -22.02 -31.89 72.72
N SER A 95 -22.05 -31.31 73.92
CA SER A 95 -22.65 -31.91 75.10
C SER A 95 -24.17 -31.99 74.98
N THR A 96 -24.73 -33.11 75.44
CA THR A 96 -26.18 -33.30 75.55
C THR A 96 -26.74 -32.36 76.63
N PRO A 97 -28.04 -31.96 76.51
CA PRO A 97 -28.68 -31.12 77.49
C PRO A 97 -28.61 -31.76 78.90
N GLN A 98 -28.36 -30.94 79.85
CA GLN A 98 -28.34 -31.41 81.25
C GLN A 98 -29.72 -31.89 81.58
N ALA A 99 -29.76 -33.10 82.18
CA ALA A 99 -30.99 -33.76 82.58
C ALA A 99 -31.84 -32.96 83.55
N ASN A 100 -31.33 -31.94 84.19
CA ASN A 100 -32.04 -31.08 85.19
C ASN A 100 -32.47 -29.72 84.66
N ALA A 101 -32.38 -29.45 83.38
CA ALA A 101 -32.85 -28.17 82.83
C ALA A 101 -34.40 -28.08 82.91
N LYS A 102 -34.88 -27.00 83.55
CA LYS A 102 -36.36 -26.79 83.61
C LYS A 102 -36.92 -26.59 82.21
N PRO A 103 -37.89 -27.40 81.80
CA PRO A 103 -38.48 -27.24 80.49
C PRO A 103 -39.15 -25.86 80.32
N ILE A 104 -38.88 -25.20 79.25
CA ILE A 104 -39.55 -23.96 78.89
C ILE A 104 -40.59 -24.25 77.85
N PRO A 105 -41.85 -23.89 78.08
CA PRO A 105 -42.91 -24.12 77.09
C PRO A 105 -42.60 -23.30 75.85
N LEU A 106 -42.29 -23.97 74.75
CA LEU A 106 -41.94 -23.36 73.48
C LEU A 106 -42.93 -23.88 72.43
N VAL A 107 -43.55 -22.91 71.77
CA VAL A 107 -44.39 -23.26 70.59
C VAL A 107 -43.43 -23.27 69.40
N LEU A 108 -43.10 -24.50 68.93
CA LEU A 108 -42.36 -24.68 67.71
C LEU A 108 -43.30 -24.40 66.52
N SER A 109 -42.76 -23.61 65.53
CA SER A 109 -43.48 -23.46 64.27
C SER A 109 -43.60 -24.80 63.52
N ASP A 110 -44.71 -25.01 62.81
CA ASP A 110 -44.90 -26.26 62.05
C ASP A 110 -43.80 -26.57 61.06
N SER A 111 -43.23 -25.57 60.46
CA SER A 111 -42.08 -25.75 59.59
C SER A 111 -40.84 -26.23 60.35
N ALA A 112 -40.60 -25.79 61.58
CA ALA A 112 -39.48 -26.26 62.38
C ALA A 112 -39.68 -27.75 62.80
N ARG A 113 -40.88 -28.19 63.06
CA ARG A 113 -41.19 -29.62 63.32
C ARG A 113 -40.99 -30.47 62.07
N GLN A 114 -41.45 -30.04 60.90
CA GLN A 114 -41.28 -30.75 59.63
C GLN A 114 -39.84 -31.01 59.25
N HIS A 115 -38.91 -30.14 59.67
CA HIS A 115 -37.48 -30.25 59.33
C HIS A 115 -36.68 -31.06 60.36
N GLY A 116 -37.34 -31.68 61.32
CA GLY A 116 -36.63 -32.55 62.27
C GLY A 116 -35.63 -31.81 63.17
N MET A 117 -36.01 -30.62 63.64
CA MET A 117 -35.11 -29.79 64.44
C MET A 117 -34.69 -30.44 65.75
N ILE A 118 -33.42 -30.44 66.05
CA ILE A 118 -32.85 -30.84 67.35
C ILE A 118 -32.60 -29.58 68.22
N TYR A 119 -32.33 -28.43 67.67
CA TYR A 119 -32.08 -27.19 68.35
C TYR A 119 -32.89 -26.07 67.73
N LEU A 120 -33.61 -25.33 68.55
CA LEU A 120 -34.35 -24.13 68.15
C LEU A 120 -33.68 -22.93 68.83
N TYR A 121 -33.42 -21.93 68.06
CA TYR A 121 -32.88 -20.71 68.56
C TYR A 121 -33.94 -19.61 68.70
N ARG A 122 -34.15 -19.09 69.89
CA ARG A 122 -35.01 -17.95 70.15
C ARG A 122 -34.20 -16.67 70.31
N SER A 123 -34.71 -15.57 69.82
CA SER A 123 -34.00 -14.29 69.84
C SER A 123 -33.69 -13.84 71.27
N ALA A 124 -32.47 -14.10 71.67
CA ALA A 124 -31.83 -13.35 72.75
C ALA A 124 -31.04 -12.16 72.15
N PRO A 125 -30.90 -11.06 72.86
CA PRO A 125 -30.00 -10.02 72.37
C PRO A 125 -28.64 -10.61 72.05
N ASN A 126 -28.05 -10.27 70.92
CA ASN A 126 -26.75 -10.68 70.47
C ASN A 126 -26.57 -12.10 69.89
N ILE A 127 -27.66 -12.73 69.48
CA ILE A 127 -27.69 -14.06 68.87
C ILE A 127 -26.74 -14.24 67.68
N TYR A 128 -26.51 -13.19 66.93
CA TYR A 128 -25.69 -13.17 65.71
C TYR A 128 -24.21 -13.36 65.93
N GLN A 129 -23.81 -13.38 67.22
CA GLN A 129 -22.40 -13.39 67.61
C GLN A 129 -22.04 -14.72 68.31
N ASN A 130 -22.90 -15.68 68.22
CA ASN A 130 -22.70 -16.98 68.90
C ASN A 130 -21.89 -17.91 67.98
N SER A 131 -20.57 -17.96 68.21
CA SER A 131 -19.63 -18.82 67.49
C SER A 131 -19.88 -20.29 67.73
N ALA A 132 -20.35 -20.65 68.94
CA ALA A 132 -20.62 -22.01 69.27
C ALA A 132 -21.85 -22.57 68.50
N LEU A 133 -22.86 -21.76 68.33
CA LEU A 133 -24.03 -22.14 67.50
C LEU A 133 -23.61 -22.28 66.02
N GLY A 134 -22.80 -21.36 65.53
CA GLY A 134 -22.22 -21.46 64.18
C GLY A 134 -21.43 -22.72 63.94
N SER A 135 -20.56 -23.11 64.92
CA SER A 135 -19.77 -24.34 64.88
C SER A 135 -20.68 -25.60 64.98
N TYR A 136 -21.71 -25.53 65.79
CA TYR A 136 -22.71 -26.61 65.93
C TYR A 136 -23.46 -26.82 64.59
N LEU A 137 -24.02 -25.78 64.01
CA LEU A 137 -24.71 -25.87 62.73
C LEU A 137 -23.82 -26.39 61.62
N LYS A 138 -22.53 -25.96 61.62
CA LYS A 138 -21.55 -26.44 60.68
C LYS A 138 -21.36 -27.97 60.73
N GLN A 139 -21.25 -28.52 61.96
CA GLN A 139 -21.04 -29.95 62.13
C GLN A 139 -22.28 -30.79 61.94
N GLN A 140 -23.41 -30.36 62.51
CA GLN A 140 -24.61 -31.20 62.57
C GLN A 140 -25.56 -31.02 61.37
N VAL A 141 -25.63 -29.84 60.80
CA VAL A 141 -26.51 -29.54 59.67
C VAL A 141 -25.75 -29.59 58.36
N TYR A 142 -24.57 -29.01 58.32
CA TYR A 142 -23.81 -28.84 57.05
C TYR A 142 -22.61 -29.82 56.95
N SER A 143 -22.62 -30.89 57.73
CA SER A 143 -21.60 -31.96 57.64
C SER A 143 -20.15 -31.47 57.62
N GLY A 144 -19.86 -30.39 58.33
CA GLY A 144 -18.53 -29.78 58.40
C GLY A 144 -18.24 -28.74 57.35
N ALA A 145 -19.15 -28.51 56.37
CA ALA A 145 -18.94 -27.51 55.33
C ALA A 145 -19.02 -26.09 55.85
N SER A 146 -18.04 -25.25 55.49
CA SER A 146 -18.08 -23.82 55.75
C SER A 146 -19.03 -23.11 54.78
N ILE A 147 -19.40 -21.84 55.05
CA ILE A 147 -20.19 -21.02 54.14
C ILE A 147 -19.49 -20.89 52.77
N VAL A 148 -18.14 -20.77 52.80
CA VAL A 148 -17.33 -20.70 51.57
C VAL A 148 -17.50 -21.98 50.75
N ASP A 149 -17.42 -23.14 51.40
CA ASP A 149 -17.56 -24.46 50.76
C ASP A 149 -18.98 -24.65 50.16
N LEU A 150 -19.99 -24.11 50.79
CA LEU A 150 -21.37 -24.19 50.28
C LEU A 150 -21.56 -23.38 48.98
N PHE A 151 -20.87 -22.25 48.85
CA PHE A 151 -21.06 -21.32 47.72
C PHE A 151 -19.88 -21.28 46.74
N GLN A 152 -18.75 -22.00 47.00
CA GLN A 152 -17.57 -21.96 46.16
C GLN A 152 -17.88 -22.28 44.70
N TRP A 153 -18.65 -23.30 44.40
CA TRP A 153 -18.98 -23.69 43.03
C TRP A 153 -19.82 -22.64 42.30
N PRO A 154 -20.96 -22.15 42.86
CA PRO A 154 -21.70 -21.02 42.27
C PRO A 154 -20.86 -19.80 42.01
N LEU A 155 -19.96 -19.46 42.92
CA LEU A 155 -19.06 -18.30 42.75
C LEU A 155 -18.01 -18.54 41.68
N ILE A 156 -17.42 -19.75 41.61
CA ILE A 156 -16.48 -20.12 40.54
C ILE A 156 -17.16 -20.05 39.17
N PHE A 157 -18.35 -20.68 39.02
CA PHE A 157 -19.09 -20.63 37.76
C PHE A 157 -19.51 -19.20 37.39
N GLY A 158 -19.95 -18.42 38.37
CA GLY A 158 -20.25 -17.00 38.19
C GLY A 158 -19.02 -16.19 37.73
N ALA A 159 -17.87 -16.42 38.36
CA ALA A 159 -16.64 -15.78 37.98
C ALA A 159 -16.15 -16.16 36.56
N LEU A 160 -16.23 -17.45 36.21
CA LEU A 160 -15.90 -17.93 34.86
C LEU A 160 -16.84 -17.34 33.81
N ALA A 161 -18.15 -17.26 34.10
CA ALA A 161 -19.13 -16.62 33.22
C ALA A 161 -18.83 -15.13 33.04
N LEU A 162 -18.47 -14.43 34.12
CA LEU A 162 -18.06 -13.00 34.06
C LEU A 162 -16.81 -12.82 33.24
N ILE A 163 -15.77 -13.62 33.46
CA ILE A 163 -14.51 -13.57 32.70
C ILE A 163 -14.81 -13.81 31.21
N GLY A 164 -15.58 -14.83 30.87
CA GLY A 164 -16.00 -15.10 29.48
C GLY A 164 -16.69 -13.91 28.84
N GLN A 165 -17.63 -13.28 29.54
CA GLN A 165 -18.34 -12.09 29.05
C GLN A 165 -17.41 -10.87 28.89
N LEU A 166 -16.46 -10.67 29.82
CA LEU A 166 -15.48 -9.58 29.74
C LEU A 166 -14.52 -9.74 28.54
N LEU A 167 -14.11 -10.98 28.23
CA LEU A 167 -13.29 -11.26 27.05
C LEU A 167 -13.96 -10.82 25.74
N PHE A 168 -15.30 -10.87 25.66
CA PHE A 168 -16.05 -10.39 24.49
C PHE A 168 -16.43 -8.92 24.55
N SER A 169 -16.70 -8.36 25.75
CA SER A 169 -17.20 -6.99 25.89
C SER A 169 -16.09 -5.93 25.82
N ILE A 170 -14.92 -6.18 26.42
CA ILE A 170 -13.79 -5.24 26.41
C ILE A 170 -13.32 -4.92 24.99
N PRO A 171 -13.09 -5.91 24.07
CA PRO A 171 -12.72 -5.60 22.68
C PRO A 171 -13.79 -4.79 21.94
N LYS A 172 -15.07 -5.02 22.24
CA LYS A 172 -16.19 -4.25 21.64
C LYS A 172 -16.17 -2.79 22.10
N ASP A 173 -15.96 -2.54 23.39
CA ASP A 173 -15.85 -1.16 23.91
C ASP A 173 -14.61 -0.45 23.38
N ILE A 174 -13.46 -1.13 23.26
CA ILE A 174 -12.24 -0.57 22.64
C ILE A 174 -12.53 -0.22 21.16
N ARG A 175 -13.18 -1.12 20.40
CA ARG A 175 -13.54 -0.86 19.00
C ARG A 175 -14.51 0.32 18.90
N ARG A 176 -15.52 0.38 19.77
CA ARG A 176 -16.47 1.50 19.82
C ARG A 176 -15.78 2.82 20.13
N ARG A 177 -14.89 2.87 21.14
CA ARG A 177 -14.09 4.07 21.46
C ARG A 177 -13.25 4.54 20.27
N LYS A 178 -12.59 3.59 19.57
CA LYS A 178 -11.83 3.92 18.34
C LYS A 178 -12.74 4.47 17.25
N GLN A 179 -13.88 3.86 17.00
CA GLN A 179 -14.85 4.32 16.00
C GLN A 179 -15.42 5.71 16.32
N MET A 180 -15.66 6.01 17.58
CA MET A 180 -16.13 7.33 18.00
C MET A 180 -15.04 8.39 17.91
N LYS A 181 -13.79 8.06 18.28
CA LYS A 181 -12.66 8.99 18.24
C LYS A 181 -12.18 9.26 16.81
N TYR A 182 -12.06 8.21 15.99
CA TYR A 182 -11.49 8.28 14.64
C TYR A 182 -12.53 8.24 13.52
N GLY A 183 -13.80 8.10 13.85
CA GLY A 183 -14.91 8.00 12.91
C GLY A 183 -15.27 6.58 12.51
N ARG A 184 -16.54 6.39 12.17
CA ARG A 184 -17.08 5.15 11.61
C ARG A 184 -17.21 5.34 10.10
N ARG A 185 -16.53 4.47 9.33
CA ARG A 185 -16.69 4.45 7.87
C ARG A 185 -18.12 4.08 7.51
N LEU A 186 -18.75 4.87 6.64
CA LEU A 186 -20.06 4.60 6.06
C LEU A 186 -19.94 4.07 4.63
N LYS A 187 -19.24 4.80 3.75
CA LYS A 187 -19.11 4.49 2.32
C LYS A 187 -17.69 4.83 1.83
N GLY A 188 -17.39 4.47 0.58
CA GLY A 188 -16.14 4.83 -0.09
C GLY A 188 -15.10 3.72 -0.05
N GLN A 189 -13.84 4.09 -0.19
CA GLN A 189 -12.71 3.16 -0.23
C GLN A 189 -12.44 2.51 1.13
N ILE A 190 -11.82 1.33 1.11
CA ILE A 190 -11.51 0.55 2.32
C ILE A 190 -10.02 0.30 2.39
N LEU A 191 -9.38 0.80 3.44
CA LEU A 191 -8.02 0.42 3.78
C LEU A 191 -8.04 -0.97 4.45
N VAL A 192 -7.29 -1.91 3.87
CA VAL A 192 -7.25 -3.30 4.32
C VAL A 192 -5.83 -3.80 4.49
N THR A 193 -5.65 -4.81 5.31
CA THR A 193 -4.38 -5.55 5.37
C THR A 193 -4.24 -6.49 4.17
N PRO A 194 -3.01 -6.91 3.78
CA PRO A 194 -2.80 -7.88 2.71
C PRO A 194 -3.59 -9.19 2.88
N ARG A 195 -3.77 -9.63 4.14
CA ARG A 195 -4.58 -10.83 4.44
C ARG A 195 -6.05 -10.63 4.16
N GLN A 196 -6.60 -9.46 4.52
CA GLN A 196 -8.00 -9.11 4.26
C GLN A 196 -8.24 -8.92 2.77
N PHE A 197 -7.30 -8.31 2.03
CA PHE A 197 -7.35 -8.16 0.58
C PHE A 197 -7.41 -9.53 -0.11
N ASN A 198 -6.48 -10.44 0.21
CA ASN A 198 -6.48 -11.79 -0.35
C ASN A 198 -7.76 -12.58 -0.03
N LYS A 199 -8.35 -12.35 1.16
CA LYS A 199 -9.63 -12.98 1.54
C LYS A 199 -10.81 -12.44 0.71
N ALA A 200 -10.75 -11.15 0.32
CA ALA A 200 -11.82 -10.53 -0.46
C ALA A 200 -11.80 -10.95 -1.94
N PHE A 201 -10.62 -11.30 -2.49
CA PHE A 201 -10.45 -11.49 -3.93
C PHE A 201 -10.02 -12.90 -4.35
N GLU A 202 -9.72 -13.82 -3.45
CA GLU A 202 -9.24 -15.19 -3.78
C GLU A 202 -8.21 -15.20 -4.92
N GLY A 203 -7.20 -14.32 -4.82
CA GLY A 203 -6.33 -13.97 -5.94
C GLY A 203 -5.46 -15.13 -6.45
N SER A 204 -5.58 -15.44 -7.75
CA SER A 204 -4.74 -16.40 -8.48
C SER A 204 -3.78 -15.72 -9.46
N GLY A 205 -3.90 -14.41 -9.65
CA GLY A 205 -3.08 -13.62 -10.55
C GLY A 205 -1.68 -13.30 -10.01
N ILE A 206 -1.05 -12.29 -10.62
CA ILE A 206 0.25 -11.77 -10.19
C ILE A 206 0.21 -11.41 -8.71
N GLY A 207 1.25 -11.83 -8.00
CA GLY A 207 1.40 -11.57 -6.58
C GLY A 207 2.65 -10.76 -6.25
N LEU A 208 2.55 -9.91 -5.25
CA LEU A 208 3.66 -9.15 -4.70
C LEU A 208 4.07 -9.74 -3.35
N LYS A 209 5.37 -9.93 -3.13
CA LYS A 209 5.88 -10.35 -1.82
C LYS A 209 5.57 -9.26 -0.80
N VAL A 210 5.20 -9.67 0.40
CA VAL A 210 4.92 -8.77 1.52
C VAL A 210 5.86 -9.15 2.66
N ASP A 211 6.50 -8.15 3.26
CA ASP A 211 7.38 -8.37 4.40
C ASP A 211 6.63 -9.06 5.55
N ARG A 212 7.34 -9.95 6.22
CA ARG A 212 6.82 -10.70 7.39
C ARG A 212 5.52 -11.47 7.09
N CYS A 213 5.20 -11.67 5.81
CA CYS A 213 4.03 -12.45 5.40
C CYS A 213 4.45 -13.61 4.49
N ARG A 214 4.04 -14.84 4.81
CA ARG A 214 4.31 -16.00 3.95
C ARG A 214 3.54 -15.95 2.63
N LYS A 215 2.36 -15.35 2.63
CA LYS A 215 1.50 -15.27 1.45
C LYS A 215 1.75 -13.98 0.70
N MET A 216 1.89 -14.06 -0.62
CA MET A 216 1.94 -12.90 -1.49
C MET A 216 0.59 -12.15 -1.47
N LEU A 217 0.63 -10.84 -1.67
CA LEU A 217 -0.53 -10.03 -1.98
C LEU A 217 -0.87 -10.25 -3.45
N ARG A 218 -2.00 -10.91 -3.76
CA ARG A 218 -2.37 -11.33 -5.12
C ARG A 218 -3.59 -10.61 -5.62
N VAL A 219 -3.52 -10.13 -6.85
CA VAL A 219 -4.69 -9.66 -7.58
C VAL A 219 -5.46 -10.84 -8.20
N PRO A 220 -6.76 -10.70 -8.51
CA PRO A 220 -7.48 -11.70 -9.29
C PRO A 220 -6.85 -11.85 -10.67
N GLN A 221 -6.84 -13.07 -11.25
CA GLN A 221 -6.30 -13.29 -12.58
C GLN A 221 -6.97 -12.41 -13.64
N ARG A 222 -8.28 -12.20 -13.53
CA ARG A 222 -9.03 -11.30 -14.43
C ARG A 222 -8.57 -9.84 -14.38
N ALA A 223 -7.90 -9.42 -13.29
CA ALA A 223 -7.37 -8.07 -13.15
C ALA A 223 -6.09 -7.86 -13.97
N GLU A 224 -5.41 -8.93 -14.38
CA GLU A 224 -4.21 -8.85 -15.22
C GLU A 224 -4.56 -8.23 -16.57
N ASP A 225 -5.65 -8.68 -17.20
CA ASP A 225 -6.12 -8.16 -18.49
C ASP A 225 -6.69 -6.72 -18.38
N GLN A 226 -6.85 -6.19 -17.17
CA GLN A 226 -7.32 -4.84 -16.88
C GLN A 226 -6.17 -3.86 -16.57
N HIS A 227 -4.94 -4.29 -16.82
CA HIS A 227 -3.71 -3.49 -16.75
C HIS A 227 -3.29 -3.04 -15.34
N PHE A 228 -2.03 -2.68 -15.25
CA PHE A 228 -1.37 -2.20 -14.03
C PHE A 228 -0.77 -0.82 -14.26
N GLU A 229 -0.83 -0.02 -13.22
CA GLU A 229 -0.18 1.28 -13.12
C GLU A 229 0.72 1.28 -11.90
N ILE A 230 1.96 1.73 -12.07
CA ILE A 230 2.96 1.82 -10.99
C ILE A 230 3.53 3.23 -10.99
N ILE A 231 3.24 4.00 -9.97
CA ILE A 231 3.80 5.34 -9.79
C ILE A 231 4.71 5.40 -8.58
N GLY A 232 5.81 6.10 -8.69
CA GLY A 232 6.74 6.35 -7.60
C GLY A 232 8.03 6.99 -8.06
N ASP A 233 8.65 7.72 -7.15
CA ASP A 233 9.94 8.37 -7.38
C ASP A 233 11.06 7.35 -7.58
N THR A 234 12.19 7.83 -8.07
CA THR A 234 13.42 7.05 -8.14
C THR A 234 13.82 6.55 -6.75
N GLY A 235 14.19 5.27 -6.65
CA GLY A 235 14.58 4.63 -5.38
C GLY A 235 13.41 4.18 -4.50
N SER A 236 12.16 4.52 -4.81
CA SER A 236 10.99 4.09 -4.02
C SER A 236 10.70 2.58 -4.05
N GLY A 237 11.26 1.85 -5.04
CA GLY A 237 11.11 0.39 -5.20
C GLY A 237 10.30 -0.03 -6.44
N LYS A 238 10.06 0.87 -7.41
CA LYS A 238 9.33 0.57 -8.66
C LYS A 238 9.95 -0.63 -9.40
N THR A 239 11.27 -0.58 -9.65
CA THR A 239 12.02 -1.67 -10.30
C THR A 239 11.87 -2.99 -9.55
N THR A 240 11.88 -2.99 -8.21
CA THR A 240 11.68 -4.21 -7.41
C THR A 240 10.31 -4.85 -7.63
N ILE A 241 9.25 -4.04 -7.74
CA ILE A 241 7.90 -4.54 -8.05
C ILE A 241 7.88 -5.16 -9.45
N ILE A 242 8.45 -4.46 -10.45
CA ILE A 242 8.52 -4.95 -11.83
C ILE A 242 9.32 -6.26 -11.89
N LEU A 243 10.46 -6.36 -11.21
CA LEU A 243 11.25 -7.60 -11.10
C LEU A 243 10.43 -8.77 -10.54
N GLN A 244 9.61 -8.53 -9.51
CA GLN A 244 8.72 -9.56 -8.96
C GLN A 244 7.67 -10.01 -9.97
N MET A 245 7.15 -9.08 -10.78
CA MET A 245 6.19 -9.39 -11.84
C MET A 245 6.85 -10.17 -12.97
N LEU A 246 7.99 -9.70 -13.50
CA LEU A 246 8.72 -10.35 -14.59
C LEU A 246 9.12 -11.78 -14.25
N ARG A 247 9.56 -12.03 -13.02
CA ARG A 247 9.89 -13.40 -12.55
C ARG A 247 8.68 -14.34 -12.62
N GLN A 248 7.49 -13.84 -12.31
CA GLN A 248 6.27 -14.64 -12.39
C GLN A 248 5.80 -14.82 -13.84
N ILE A 249 5.94 -13.80 -14.68
CA ILE A 249 5.66 -13.86 -16.11
C ILE A 249 6.55 -14.94 -16.78
N GLN A 250 7.85 -14.93 -16.45
CA GLN A 250 8.81 -15.94 -16.90
C GLN A 250 8.42 -17.35 -16.43
N ALA A 251 8.12 -17.50 -15.14
CA ALA A 251 7.74 -18.79 -14.55
C ALA A 251 6.45 -19.38 -15.15
N ARG A 252 5.55 -18.53 -15.66
CA ARG A 252 4.33 -18.95 -16.35
C ARG A 252 4.56 -19.27 -17.84
N GLY A 253 5.75 -19.02 -18.37
CA GLY A 253 6.07 -19.16 -19.78
C GLY A 253 5.34 -18.16 -20.68
N HIS A 254 4.90 -17.00 -20.13
CA HIS A 254 4.30 -15.93 -20.92
C HIS A 254 5.39 -15.13 -21.64
N SER A 255 5.04 -14.49 -22.74
CA SER A 255 5.92 -13.57 -23.45
C SER A 255 5.85 -12.16 -22.88
N ALA A 256 6.92 -11.39 -23.04
CA ALA A 256 6.97 -10.01 -22.59
C ALA A 256 7.67 -9.10 -23.60
N ILE A 257 7.20 -7.87 -23.68
CA ILE A 257 7.83 -6.74 -24.35
C ILE A 257 8.23 -5.79 -23.23
N VAL A 258 9.53 -5.66 -23.00
CA VAL A 258 10.08 -4.92 -21.86
C VAL A 258 10.80 -3.69 -22.38
N HIS A 259 10.27 -2.51 -22.08
CA HIS A 259 10.97 -1.25 -22.29
C HIS A 259 11.85 -0.98 -21.07
N ASP A 260 13.14 -1.10 -21.25
CA ASP A 260 14.18 -1.12 -20.23
C ASP A 260 15.25 -0.05 -20.51
N PRO A 261 14.97 1.25 -20.32
CA PRO A 261 15.89 2.33 -20.65
C PRO A 261 17.14 2.37 -19.74
N ALA A 262 17.17 1.58 -18.68
CA ALA A 262 18.30 1.47 -17.75
C ALA A 262 19.08 0.16 -17.91
N CYS A 263 18.64 -0.75 -18.78
CA CYS A 263 19.21 -2.09 -18.97
C CYS A 263 19.25 -2.93 -17.68
N GLU A 264 18.30 -2.72 -16.76
CA GLU A 264 18.24 -3.43 -15.48
C GLU A 264 17.56 -4.79 -15.60
N PHE A 265 16.60 -4.92 -16.52
CA PHE A 265 15.85 -6.17 -16.72
C PHE A 265 16.54 -7.10 -17.70
N ILE A 266 17.16 -6.57 -18.77
CA ILE A 266 17.85 -7.39 -19.77
C ILE A 266 19.00 -8.19 -19.15
N GLU A 267 19.77 -7.64 -18.23
CA GLU A 267 20.88 -8.34 -17.57
C GLU A 267 20.45 -9.53 -16.73
N ARG A 268 19.17 -9.55 -16.31
CA ARG A 268 18.60 -10.56 -15.40
C ARG A 268 17.70 -11.59 -16.10
N PHE A 269 17.05 -11.19 -17.18
CA PHE A 269 16.01 -12.01 -17.80
C PHE A 269 16.27 -12.41 -19.26
N TYR A 270 17.26 -11.82 -19.92
CA TYR A 270 17.59 -12.18 -21.30
C TYR A 270 18.03 -13.64 -21.41
N ASP A 271 17.42 -14.37 -22.36
CA ASP A 271 17.71 -15.77 -22.62
C ASP A 271 17.67 -16.05 -24.14
N GLU A 272 18.84 -16.19 -24.71
CA GLU A 272 19.01 -16.48 -26.16
C GLU A 272 18.31 -17.79 -26.54
N SER A 273 18.33 -18.81 -25.65
CA SER A 273 17.70 -20.11 -25.91
C SER A 273 16.17 -20.02 -25.98
N ARG A 274 15.56 -19.04 -25.36
CA ARG A 274 14.13 -18.74 -25.45
C ARG A 274 13.77 -18.06 -26.78
N GLY A 275 14.73 -17.53 -27.51
CA GLY A 275 14.55 -16.74 -28.72
C GLY A 275 14.27 -15.28 -28.43
N ASP A 276 14.89 -14.72 -27.37
CA ASP A 276 14.73 -13.33 -26.99
C ASP A 276 15.40 -12.38 -27.97
N ILE A 277 14.80 -11.21 -28.13
CA ILE A 277 15.19 -10.19 -29.10
C ILE A 277 15.57 -8.92 -28.34
N VAL A 278 16.69 -8.31 -28.76
CA VAL A 278 17.14 -7.02 -28.26
C VAL A 278 16.95 -5.97 -29.34
N LEU A 279 16.07 -5.01 -29.09
CA LEU A 279 15.83 -3.86 -29.97
C LEU A 279 16.58 -2.65 -29.43
N ASN A 280 17.85 -2.60 -29.75
CA ASN A 280 18.77 -1.48 -29.56
C ASN A 280 19.74 -1.48 -30.74
N PRO A 281 19.66 -0.51 -31.66
CA PRO A 281 20.49 -0.49 -32.85
C PRO A 281 22.00 -0.52 -32.60
N LEU A 282 22.45 -0.06 -31.43
CA LEU A 282 23.86 -0.05 -31.05
C LEU A 282 24.31 -1.33 -30.36
N ASP A 283 23.37 -2.22 -30.04
CA ASP A 283 23.68 -3.53 -29.47
C ASP A 283 23.89 -4.57 -30.57
N ARG A 284 24.97 -5.35 -30.49
CA ARG A 284 25.32 -6.41 -31.45
C ARG A 284 24.25 -7.51 -31.59
N ARG A 285 23.35 -7.61 -30.60
CA ARG A 285 22.22 -8.55 -30.62
C ARG A 285 21.02 -8.04 -31.40
N CYS A 286 21.05 -6.78 -31.84
CA CYS A 286 19.93 -6.17 -32.55
C CYS A 286 19.75 -6.84 -33.94
N PRO A 287 18.56 -7.36 -34.27
CA PRO A 287 18.29 -7.90 -35.58
C PRO A 287 18.16 -6.79 -36.62
N TYR A 288 18.29 -7.14 -37.91
CA TYR A 288 17.87 -6.27 -38.98
C TYR A 288 16.36 -6.01 -38.90
N TRP A 289 15.97 -4.76 -39.02
CA TRP A 289 14.60 -4.34 -39.10
C TRP A 289 14.45 -3.13 -40.04
N GLY A 290 13.37 -3.11 -40.83
CA GLY A 290 13.00 -1.98 -41.66
C GLY A 290 11.51 -1.68 -41.60
N PRO A 291 11.10 -0.40 -41.65
CA PRO A 291 9.69 -0.05 -41.57
C PRO A 291 8.90 -0.57 -42.78
N SER A 292 9.53 -0.76 -43.91
CA SER A 292 8.93 -1.36 -45.13
C SER A 292 8.50 -2.79 -44.92
N GLU A 293 9.25 -3.56 -44.12
CA GLU A 293 8.98 -4.98 -43.83
C GLU A 293 7.70 -5.15 -42.97
N GLU A 294 7.28 -4.08 -42.29
CA GLU A 294 6.06 -4.06 -41.49
C GLU A 294 4.79 -3.85 -42.32
N LEU A 295 4.91 -3.34 -43.53
CA LEU A 295 3.76 -3.03 -44.36
C LEU A 295 3.03 -4.28 -44.86
N VAL A 296 1.74 -4.37 -44.60
CA VAL A 296 0.80 -5.33 -45.18
C VAL A 296 -0.16 -4.62 -46.12
N ARG A 297 -0.60 -3.41 -45.72
CA ARG A 297 -1.54 -2.60 -46.48
C ARG A 297 -1.01 -1.19 -46.64
N ARG A 298 -1.31 -0.54 -47.78
CA ARG A 298 -0.89 0.85 -48.05
C ARG A 298 -1.28 1.83 -46.95
N ALA A 299 -2.44 1.63 -46.32
CA ALA A 299 -2.92 2.49 -45.24
C ALA A 299 -2.01 2.48 -43.98
N GLU A 300 -1.26 1.38 -43.75
CA GLU A 300 -0.38 1.25 -42.59
C GLU A 300 0.84 2.19 -42.64
N ALA A 301 1.24 2.62 -43.84
CA ALA A 301 2.30 3.60 -44.01
C ALA A 301 2.02 4.91 -43.25
N ARG A 302 0.74 5.35 -43.24
CA ARG A 302 0.33 6.53 -42.48
C ARG A 302 0.36 6.27 -40.97
N THR A 303 0.01 5.08 -40.53
CA THR A 303 0.06 4.70 -39.11
C THR A 303 1.50 4.70 -38.60
N ILE A 304 2.44 4.13 -39.39
CA ILE A 304 3.88 4.16 -39.09
C ILE A 304 4.39 5.60 -39.03
N ALA A 305 4.04 6.43 -40.03
CA ALA A 305 4.41 7.84 -40.04
C ALA A 305 3.88 8.61 -38.81
N ALA A 306 2.65 8.33 -38.41
CA ALA A 306 2.03 8.97 -37.24
C ALA A 306 2.74 8.61 -35.93
N SER A 307 3.36 7.44 -35.82
CA SER A 307 4.15 7.05 -34.65
C SER A 307 5.51 7.76 -34.57
N LEU A 308 6.06 8.20 -35.72
CA LEU A 308 7.34 8.89 -35.79
C LEU A 308 7.22 10.40 -35.63
N PHE A 309 6.26 11.01 -36.31
CA PHE A 309 6.05 12.46 -36.35
C PHE A 309 4.90 12.84 -35.42
N GLN A 310 5.24 13.13 -34.16
CA GLN A 310 4.28 13.34 -33.08
C GLN A 310 3.87 14.81 -32.95
N ARG A 311 2.62 15.03 -32.51
CA ARG A 311 2.15 16.34 -32.06
C ARG A 311 2.73 16.60 -30.66
N THR A 312 3.59 17.58 -30.54
CA THR A 312 4.05 18.10 -29.24
C THR A 312 3.20 19.30 -28.83
N THR A 313 3.03 19.52 -27.53
CA THR A 313 2.26 20.67 -26.98
C THR A 313 2.85 22.02 -27.42
N GLU A 314 4.13 22.06 -27.76
CA GLU A 314 4.87 23.25 -28.16
C GLU A 314 4.68 23.58 -29.65
N ARG A 315 4.50 22.59 -30.52
CA ARG A 315 4.23 22.78 -31.95
C ARG A 315 2.73 22.84 -32.18
N LYS A 316 2.19 24.04 -32.24
CA LYS A 316 0.76 24.30 -32.51
C LYS A 316 0.39 24.22 -33.99
N ASP A 317 1.39 24.23 -34.87
CA ASP A 317 1.13 24.23 -36.31
C ASP A 317 1.05 22.82 -36.86
N GLU A 318 -0.16 22.36 -37.13
CA GLU A 318 -0.45 21.03 -37.69
C GLU A 318 0.26 20.77 -39.01
N PHE A 319 0.55 21.82 -39.79
CA PHE A 319 1.23 21.69 -41.07
C PHE A 319 2.60 21.02 -40.94
N PHE A 320 3.43 21.43 -39.96
CA PHE A 320 4.77 20.90 -39.74
C PHE A 320 4.79 19.48 -39.12
N ILE A 321 3.64 18.93 -38.83
CA ILE A 321 3.46 17.56 -38.33
C ILE A 321 2.90 16.69 -39.44
N ASP A 322 1.78 17.13 -40.07
CA ASP A 322 1.06 16.36 -41.09
C ASP A 322 1.81 16.26 -42.41
N SER A 323 2.57 17.30 -42.78
CA SER A 323 3.31 17.30 -44.04
C SER A 323 4.46 16.31 -44.06
N PRO A 324 5.35 16.24 -43.05
CA PRO A 324 6.37 15.18 -42.97
C PRO A 324 5.76 13.78 -42.89
N GLN A 325 4.64 13.60 -42.17
CA GLN A 325 3.95 12.30 -42.10
C GLN A 325 3.48 11.82 -43.49
N LYS A 326 2.87 12.72 -44.28
CA LYS A 326 2.40 12.38 -45.62
C LYS A 326 3.53 12.03 -46.57
N ILE A 327 4.60 12.83 -46.53
CA ILE A 327 5.81 12.57 -47.35
C ILE A 327 6.47 11.26 -46.94
N PHE A 328 6.71 11.03 -45.66
CA PHE A 328 7.31 9.79 -45.15
C PHE A 328 6.45 8.57 -45.53
N ALA A 329 5.14 8.65 -45.35
CA ALA A 329 4.23 7.58 -45.72
C ALA A 329 4.29 7.29 -47.25
N HIS A 330 4.45 8.30 -48.10
CA HIS A 330 4.62 8.14 -49.55
C HIS A 330 5.96 7.46 -49.86
N LEU A 331 7.07 7.92 -49.29
CA LEU A 331 8.39 7.30 -49.47
C LEU A 331 8.36 5.84 -49.06
N LEU A 332 7.69 5.50 -47.96
CA LEU A 332 7.63 4.14 -47.45
C LEU A 332 6.89 3.16 -48.37
N LEU A 333 5.96 3.66 -49.23
CA LEU A 333 5.25 2.83 -50.22
C LEU A 333 6.11 2.35 -51.36
N GLU A 334 7.31 2.92 -51.55
CA GLU A 334 8.30 2.42 -52.49
C GLU A 334 9.13 1.25 -51.93
N LEU A 335 8.84 0.85 -50.69
CA LEU A 335 9.49 -0.27 -49.99
C LEU A 335 11.02 -0.11 -49.83
N PRO A 336 11.55 1.06 -49.43
CA PRO A 336 12.95 1.28 -49.27
C PRO A 336 13.53 0.46 -48.11
N THR A 337 14.83 0.12 -48.21
CA THR A 337 15.61 -0.29 -47.04
C THR A 337 15.78 0.90 -46.08
N PRO A 338 16.10 0.66 -44.80
CA PRO A 338 16.38 1.77 -43.88
C PRO A 338 17.47 2.72 -44.40
N GLN A 339 18.51 2.19 -45.00
CA GLN A 339 19.61 2.98 -45.57
C GLN A 339 19.17 3.88 -46.77
N GLN A 340 18.35 3.30 -47.65
CA GLN A 340 17.74 4.05 -48.78
C GLN A 340 16.82 5.14 -48.23
N LEU A 341 16.02 4.84 -47.20
CA LEU A 341 15.12 5.81 -46.60
C LEU A 341 15.88 6.97 -45.95
N VAL A 342 16.98 6.68 -45.26
CA VAL A 342 17.89 7.71 -44.72
C VAL A 342 18.45 8.55 -45.84
N GLN A 343 18.98 7.92 -46.91
CA GLN A 343 19.53 8.64 -48.06
C GLN A 343 18.49 9.61 -48.65
N TRP A 344 17.27 9.14 -48.88
CA TRP A 344 16.21 9.97 -49.44
C TRP A 344 15.82 11.12 -48.51
N MET A 345 15.64 10.88 -47.22
CA MET A 345 15.27 11.91 -46.26
C MET A 345 16.39 12.95 -45.98
N SER A 346 17.65 12.58 -46.22
CA SER A 346 18.79 13.45 -46.01
C SER A 346 19.10 14.36 -47.20
N HIS A 347 18.54 14.08 -48.40
CA HIS A 347 18.79 14.82 -49.62
C HIS A 347 17.49 15.42 -50.15
N PRO A 348 17.31 16.75 -50.07
CA PRO A 348 16.09 17.40 -50.52
C PRO A 348 15.74 17.10 -51.98
N GLU A 349 16.71 16.94 -52.86
CA GLU A 349 16.54 16.63 -54.28
C GLU A 349 15.90 15.22 -54.48
N GLU A 350 16.26 14.27 -53.63
CA GLU A 350 15.66 12.96 -53.66
C GLU A 350 14.18 12.97 -53.26
N ILE A 351 13.84 13.81 -52.27
CA ILE A 351 12.43 13.98 -51.87
C ILE A 351 11.68 14.66 -53.00
N ASP A 352 12.20 15.75 -53.58
CA ASP A 352 11.56 16.47 -54.69
C ASP A 352 11.26 15.53 -55.86
N ARG A 353 12.24 14.69 -56.23
CA ARG A 353 12.11 13.74 -57.30
C ARG A 353 10.98 12.75 -57.07
N ARG A 354 10.80 12.25 -55.85
CA ARG A 354 9.79 11.24 -55.51
C ARG A 354 8.41 11.80 -55.32
N VAL A 355 8.28 13.04 -54.86
CA VAL A 355 6.97 13.66 -54.70
C VAL A 355 6.50 14.39 -56.00
N LYS A 356 7.39 14.50 -57.01
CA LYS A 356 7.10 15.18 -58.26
C LYS A 356 5.86 14.56 -58.96
N GLY A 357 4.92 15.42 -59.35
CA GLY A 357 3.68 14.98 -59.99
C GLY A 357 2.62 14.45 -59.00
N THR A 358 2.87 14.52 -57.71
CA THR A 358 1.91 14.23 -56.66
C THR A 358 1.47 15.54 -55.97
N GLU A 359 0.35 15.48 -55.25
CA GLU A 359 -0.12 16.58 -54.38
C GLU A 359 0.88 16.93 -53.26
N LEU A 360 1.80 16.03 -52.93
CA LEU A 360 2.79 16.25 -51.88
C LEU A 360 3.87 17.26 -52.28
N ALA A 361 4.10 17.48 -53.54
CA ALA A 361 5.00 18.51 -54.03
C ALA A 361 4.67 19.91 -53.49
N LEU A 362 3.37 20.20 -53.30
CA LEU A 362 2.89 21.46 -52.75
C LEU A 362 3.30 21.67 -51.28
N LEU A 363 3.57 20.60 -50.53
CA LEU A 363 3.96 20.67 -49.13
C LEU A 363 5.42 21.13 -48.91
N ILE A 364 6.26 21.03 -49.98
CA ILE A 364 7.66 21.40 -50.00
C ILE A 364 8.01 22.33 -51.16
N GLU A 365 7.02 23.17 -51.57
CA GLU A 365 7.20 24.11 -52.66
C GLU A 365 8.41 25.06 -52.47
N PRO A 366 9.31 25.18 -53.44
CA PRO A 366 10.48 26.07 -53.34
C PRO A 366 10.15 27.54 -53.10
N SER A 367 8.97 27.97 -53.54
CA SER A 367 8.45 29.34 -53.35
C SER A 367 8.15 29.66 -51.87
N ALA A 368 8.03 28.66 -50.99
CA ALA A 368 7.77 28.81 -49.57
C ALA A 368 8.96 28.25 -48.72
N PRO A 369 10.14 28.90 -48.72
CA PRO A 369 11.38 28.34 -48.20
C PRO A 369 11.32 28.00 -46.71
N HIS A 370 10.64 28.78 -45.88
CA HIS A 370 10.48 28.50 -44.44
C HIS A 370 9.67 27.25 -44.16
N GLN A 371 8.54 27.07 -44.89
CA GLN A 371 7.74 25.87 -44.76
C GLN A 371 8.50 24.65 -45.23
N ARG A 372 9.14 24.73 -46.39
CA ARG A 372 10.02 23.67 -46.93
C ARG A 372 11.07 23.23 -45.94
N MET A 373 11.85 24.20 -45.44
CA MET A 373 12.90 23.89 -44.45
C MET A 373 12.37 23.22 -43.20
N GLY A 374 11.23 23.64 -42.67
CA GLY A 374 10.59 23.01 -41.51
C GLY A 374 10.17 21.58 -41.74
N VAL A 375 9.59 21.28 -42.91
CA VAL A 375 9.18 19.91 -43.29
C VAL A 375 10.38 19.00 -43.52
N LEU A 376 11.39 19.47 -44.29
CA LEU A 376 12.60 18.72 -44.56
C LEU A 376 13.45 18.50 -43.29
N GLY A 377 13.54 19.49 -42.43
CA GLY A 377 14.19 19.36 -41.13
C GLY A 377 13.55 18.31 -40.22
N SER A 378 12.21 18.22 -40.24
CA SER A 378 11.50 17.18 -39.49
C SER A 378 11.78 15.78 -40.04
N LEU A 379 11.89 15.62 -41.36
CA LEU A 379 12.26 14.33 -41.99
C LEU A 379 13.72 13.96 -41.65
N SER A 380 14.64 14.94 -41.67
CA SER A 380 16.06 14.71 -41.32
C SER A 380 16.23 14.23 -39.88
N LEU A 381 15.47 14.79 -38.92
CA LEU A 381 15.52 14.37 -37.52
C LEU A 381 15.13 12.88 -37.34
N VAL A 382 14.15 12.42 -38.10
CA VAL A 382 13.76 10.99 -38.09
C VAL A 382 14.82 10.14 -38.79
N ALA A 383 15.43 10.64 -39.88
CA ALA A 383 16.52 9.95 -40.57
C ALA A 383 17.72 9.66 -39.65
N ASP A 384 18.03 10.55 -38.72
CA ASP A 384 19.12 10.35 -37.77
C ASP A 384 18.94 9.11 -36.89
N SER A 385 17.71 8.84 -36.45
CA SER A 385 17.40 7.62 -35.70
C SER A 385 17.56 6.35 -36.57
N PHE A 386 17.17 6.43 -37.85
CA PHE A 386 17.28 5.29 -38.78
C PHE A 386 18.72 4.99 -39.21
N ARG A 387 19.64 5.99 -39.17
CA ARG A 387 21.06 5.76 -39.45
C ARG A 387 21.70 4.79 -38.48
N LEU A 388 21.18 4.68 -37.27
CA LEU A 388 21.70 3.80 -36.24
C LEU A 388 21.33 2.34 -36.49
N LEU A 389 20.34 2.06 -37.37
CA LEU A 389 19.86 0.69 -37.64
C LEU A 389 20.93 -0.15 -38.32
N PRO A 390 21.05 -1.44 -37.90
CA PRO A 390 21.98 -2.36 -38.57
C PRO A 390 21.54 -2.64 -40.00
N THR A 391 22.50 -2.79 -40.87
CA THR A 391 22.29 -3.32 -42.23
C THR A 391 22.02 -4.83 -42.18
N LYS A 392 21.51 -5.41 -43.30
CA LYS A 392 21.36 -6.88 -43.40
C LYS A 392 22.67 -7.64 -43.30
N ALA A 393 23.78 -7.03 -43.65
CA ALA A 393 25.11 -7.61 -43.55
C ALA A 393 25.67 -7.65 -42.14
N GLU A 394 25.34 -6.63 -41.32
CA GLU A 394 25.77 -6.52 -39.94
C GLU A 394 24.91 -7.34 -38.96
N ALA A 395 23.63 -7.45 -39.25
CA ALA A 395 22.70 -8.20 -38.40
C ALA A 395 22.78 -9.69 -38.62
N LYS A 396 22.71 -10.47 -37.54
CA LYS A 396 22.70 -11.95 -37.62
C LYS A 396 21.33 -12.53 -37.98
N THR A 397 20.28 -11.80 -37.67
CA THR A 397 18.88 -12.21 -37.79
C THR A 397 18.02 -11.08 -38.33
N GLU A 398 16.89 -11.42 -38.89
CA GLU A 398 15.86 -10.46 -39.27
C GLU A 398 14.68 -10.52 -38.29
N TRP A 399 14.03 -9.42 -38.04
CA TRP A 399 12.88 -9.35 -37.17
C TRP A 399 11.82 -8.38 -37.70
N THR A 400 10.54 -8.71 -37.49
CA THR A 400 9.42 -7.76 -37.66
C THR A 400 8.40 -7.96 -36.55
N ALA A 401 7.75 -6.89 -36.14
CA ALA A 401 6.64 -6.96 -35.19
C ALA A 401 5.51 -7.85 -35.72
N ARG A 402 5.31 -7.83 -37.03
CA ARG A 402 4.29 -8.62 -37.72
C ARG A 402 4.50 -10.14 -37.54
N GLU A 403 5.70 -10.66 -37.80
CA GLU A 403 5.98 -12.09 -37.68
C GLU A 403 6.07 -12.53 -36.24
N TRP A 404 6.72 -11.74 -35.40
CA TRP A 404 6.82 -12.03 -33.97
C TRP A 404 5.44 -12.10 -33.30
N SER A 405 4.51 -11.19 -33.64
CA SER A 405 3.16 -11.15 -33.03
C SER A 405 2.31 -12.38 -33.35
N LYS A 406 2.61 -13.09 -34.45
CA LYS A 406 1.95 -14.38 -34.80
C LYS A 406 2.43 -15.51 -33.88
N ASN A 407 3.73 -15.59 -33.65
CA ASN A 407 4.39 -16.72 -32.95
C ASN A 407 4.48 -16.45 -31.44
N ARG A 408 4.64 -15.19 -31.02
CA ARG A 408 4.77 -14.75 -29.63
C ARG A 408 5.83 -15.50 -28.85
N GLN A 409 6.93 -15.89 -29.55
CA GLN A 409 8.03 -16.63 -28.92
C GLN A 409 9.12 -15.68 -28.45
N GLY A 410 9.66 -15.98 -27.27
CA GLY A 410 10.69 -15.17 -26.65
C GLY A 410 10.17 -13.86 -26.07
N TRP A 411 11.06 -13.11 -25.46
CA TRP A 411 10.81 -11.78 -24.97
C TRP A 411 11.47 -10.75 -25.88
N ILE A 412 10.95 -9.53 -25.91
CA ILE A 412 11.55 -8.38 -26.59
C ILE A 412 12.04 -7.41 -25.53
N PHE A 413 13.32 -7.05 -25.58
CA PHE A 413 13.92 -6.03 -24.75
C PHE A 413 14.20 -4.81 -25.61
N ILE A 414 13.59 -3.68 -25.29
CA ILE A 414 13.81 -2.38 -25.94
C ILE A 414 14.66 -1.55 -24.98
N THR A 415 15.93 -1.41 -25.29
CA THR A 415 16.95 -0.86 -24.38
C THR A 415 17.67 0.32 -24.99
N SER A 416 18.24 1.19 -24.15
CA SER A 416 19.11 2.29 -24.56
C SER A 416 20.16 2.59 -23.51
N GLN A 417 21.27 3.21 -23.92
CA GLN A 417 22.17 3.82 -22.99
C GLN A 417 21.78 5.28 -22.75
N PRO A 418 22.13 5.88 -21.61
CA PRO A 418 21.75 7.27 -21.31
C PRO A 418 22.16 8.29 -22.38
N ALA A 419 23.33 8.10 -23.01
CA ALA A 419 23.86 9.00 -24.00
C ALA A 419 23.09 9.02 -25.33
N GLU A 420 22.53 7.84 -25.73
CA GLU A 420 21.85 7.68 -27.02
C GLU A 420 20.33 7.69 -26.90
N ARG A 421 19.80 7.80 -25.69
CA ARG A 421 18.36 7.66 -25.41
C ARG A 421 17.48 8.59 -26.26
N GLU A 422 17.88 9.84 -26.40
CA GLU A 422 17.12 10.81 -27.21
C GLU A 422 17.16 10.47 -28.70
N ALA A 423 18.27 10.03 -29.23
CA ALA A 423 18.40 9.61 -30.63
C ALA A 423 17.57 8.35 -30.94
N LEU A 424 17.48 7.42 -30.00
CA LEU A 424 16.72 6.16 -30.12
C LEU A 424 15.24 6.29 -29.81
N ARG A 425 14.83 7.36 -29.16
CA ARG A 425 13.44 7.57 -28.68
C ARG A 425 12.39 7.42 -29.78
N PRO A 426 12.56 7.94 -31.01
CA PRO A 426 11.59 7.73 -32.10
C PRO A 426 11.44 6.24 -32.48
N LEU A 427 12.54 5.51 -32.55
CA LEU A 427 12.55 4.08 -32.90
C LEU A 427 11.88 3.23 -31.81
N HIS A 428 12.23 3.47 -30.55
CA HIS A 428 11.62 2.74 -29.42
C HIS A 428 10.10 2.94 -29.39
N SER A 429 9.68 4.17 -29.57
CA SER A 429 8.26 4.52 -29.62
C SER A 429 7.55 3.84 -30.81
N LEU A 430 8.18 3.84 -31.97
CA LEU A 430 7.64 3.18 -33.16
C LEU A 430 7.53 1.67 -32.96
N TRP A 431 8.55 1.00 -32.44
CA TRP A 431 8.53 -0.46 -32.23
C TRP A 431 7.44 -0.86 -31.24
N ILE A 432 7.28 -0.13 -30.12
CA ILE A 432 6.21 -0.39 -29.17
C ILE A 432 4.85 -0.19 -29.81
N ASP A 433 4.68 0.90 -30.55
CA ASP A 433 3.40 1.24 -31.19
C ASP A 433 3.02 0.21 -32.26
N MET A 434 3.99 -0.25 -33.05
CA MET A 434 3.81 -1.33 -34.02
C MET A 434 3.44 -2.67 -33.35
N LEU A 435 4.11 -3.03 -32.27
CA LEU A 435 3.80 -4.23 -31.50
C LEU A 435 2.39 -4.17 -30.90
N VAL A 436 2.00 -3.01 -30.37
CA VAL A 436 0.64 -2.77 -29.88
C VAL A 436 -0.36 -2.99 -31.01
N LEU A 437 -0.13 -2.36 -32.18
CA LEU A 437 -1.03 -2.46 -33.35
C LEU A 437 -1.18 -3.93 -33.80
N ARG A 438 -0.09 -4.68 -33.87
CA ARG A 438 -0.11 -6.09 -34.30
C ARG A 438 -0.80 -7.00 -33.30
N LEU A 439 -0.65 -6.73 -32.00
CA LEU A 439 -1.23 -7.54 -30.93
C LEU A 439 -2.68 -7.19 -30.60
N LEU A 440 -3.18 -6.01 -31.02
CA LEU A 440 -4.60 -5.66 -30.94
C LEU A 440 -5.45 -6.48 -31.93
N SER A 441 -4.85 -6.94 -33.05
CA SER A 441 -5.57 -7.69 -34.06
C SER A 441 -5.93 -9.08 -33.52
N ALA A 442 -7.23 -9.34 -33.46
CA ALA A 442 -7.92 -10.57 -33.07
C ALA A 442 -7.12 -11.68 -32.37
N PRO A 443 -7.27 -11.85 -31.05
CA PRO A 443 -6.61 -12.93 -30.33
C PRO A 443 -7.23 -14.27 -30.71
N LYS A 444 -6.37 -15.26 -30.99
CA LYS A 444 -6.81 -16.64 -30.97
C LYS A 444 -6.94 -17.12 -29.51
N PRO A 445 -7.95 -17.93 -29.17
CA PRO A 445 -8.19 -18.35 -27.78
C PRO A 445 -6.98 -19.01 -27.10
N ASP A 446 -6.15 -19.71 -27.87
CA ASP A 446 -5.01 -20.47 -27.37
C ASP A 446 -3.67 -19.73 -27.46
N GLN A 447 -3.69 -18.44 -27.82
CA GLN A 447 -2.46 -17.68 -27.92
C GLN A 447 -1.92 -17.33 -26.54
N ARG A 448 -0.58 -17.41 -26.42
CA ARG A 448 0.17 -17.03 -25.22
C ARG A 448 -0.05 -15.54 -24.91
N PRO A 449 -0.34 -15.17 -23.66
CA PRO A 449 -0.40 -13.77 -23.25
C PRO A 449 0.93 -13.04 -23.47
N VAL A 450 0.87 -11.81 -23.93
CA VAL A 450 2.04 -10.93 -24.08
C VAL A 450 1.92 -9.77 -23.13
N TRP A 451 2.89 -9.63 -22.23
CA TRP A 451 2.95 -8.56 -21.26
C TRP A 451 3.74 -7.37 -21.83
N PHE A 452 3.16 -6.21 -21.86
CA PHE A 452 3.87 -4.97 -22.10
C PHE A 452 4.32 -4.40 -20.76
N VAL A 453 5.61 -4.34 -20.52
CA VAL A 453 6.19 -3.78 -19.30
C VAL A 453 7.00 -2.54 -19.68
N ILE A 454 6.45 -1.37 -19.38
CA ILE A 454 7.05 -0.08 -19.66
C ILE A 454 7.46 0.53 -18.32
N ASP A 455 8.76 0.46 -18.00
CA ASP A 455 9.28 0.93 -16.71
C ASP A 455 9.15 2.44 -16.54
N GLU A 456 9.40 3.19 -17.64
CA GLU A 456 9.28 4.65 -17.64
C GLU A 456 8.57 5.12 -18.93
N LEU A 457 7.26 5.36 -18.81
CA LEU A 457 6.45 5.79 -19.94
C LEU A 457 6.84 7.17 -20.47
N ALA A 458 7.30 8.04 -19.60
CA ALA A 458 7.74 9.40 -19.96
C ALA A 458 9.03 9.45 -20.79
N SER A 459 9.80 8.36 -20.83
CA SER A 459 11.01 8.27 -21.67
C SER A 459 10.71 8.02 -23.15
N LEU A 460 9.49 7.71 -23.49
CA LEU A 460 9.01 7.49 -24.86
C LEU A 460 8.38 8.76 -25.44
N GLN A 461 8.25 8.79 -26.78
CA GLN A 461 7.37 9.75 -27.44
C GLN A 461 5.89 9.36 -27.20
N LYS A 462 5.00 10.25 -27.56
CA LYS A 462 3.56 9.91 -27.55
C LYS A 462 3.31 8.66 -28.42
N LEU A 463 2.68 7.67 -27.84
CA LEU A 463 2.31 6.42 -28.54
C LEU A 463 0.84 6.53 -29.00
N PRO A 464 0.56 6.76 -30.30
CA PRO A 464 -0.81 6.92 -30.80
C PRO A 464 -1.70 5.72 -30.49
N GLN A 465 -1.13 4.50 -30.53
CA GLN A 465 -1.87 3.27 -30.29
C GLN A 465 -2.03 2.90 -28.82
N LEU A 466 -1.29 3.54 -27.91
CA LEU A 466 -1.34 3.19 -26.48
C LEU A 466 -2.72 3.41 -25.86
N HIS A 467 -3.39 4.52 -26.21
CA HIS A 467 -4.75 4.77 -25.73
C HIS A 467 -5.71 3.65 -26.15
N THR A 468 -5.61 3.22 -27.41
CA THR A 468 -6.38 2.08 -27.92
C THR A 468 -6.00 0.78 -27.21
N ALA A 469 -4.68 0.56 -26.99
CA ALA A 469 -4.21 -0.59 -26.25
C ALA A 469 -4.79 -0.67 -24.83
N ILE A 470 -4.76 0.41 -24.08
CA ILE A 470 -5.28 0.44 -22.71
C ILE A 470 -6.79 0.15 -22.68
N THR A 471 -7.54 0.58 -23.70
CA THR A 471 -9.00 0.39 -23.76
C THR A 471 -9.41 -0.95 -24.34
N GLU A 472 -8.67 -1.49 -25.32
CA GLU A 472 -9.08 -2.65 -26.11
C GLU A 472 -8.30 -3.93 -25.77
N ASN A 473 -7.06 -3.84 -25.28
CA ASN A 473 -6.19 -5.01 -25.00
C ASN A 473 -6.78 -5.97 -23.96
N ARG A 474 -7.74 -5.54 -23.18
CA ARG A 474 -8.51 -6.41 -22.29
C ARG A 474 -9.10 -7.62 -23.03
N LYS A 475 -9.53 -7.41 -24.29
CA LYS A 475 -10.07 -8.49 -25.15
C LYS A 475 -8.96 -9.37 -25.74
N SER A 476 -7.76 -8.82 -25.88
CA SER A 476 -6.60 -9.47 -26.52
C SER A 476 -5.71 -10.23 -25.56
N ARG A 477 -6.02 -10.22 -24.24
CA ARG A 477 -5.22 -10.87 -23.19
C ARG A 477 -3.75 -10.42 -23.18
N ASN A 478 -3.51 -9.14 -23.47
CA ASN A 478 -2.19 -8.53 -23.46
C ASN A 478 -2.11 -7.50 -22.33
N PRO A 479 -1.70 -7.92 -21.12
CA PRO A 479 -1.59 -7.02 -19.98
C PRO A 479 -0.55 -5.92 -20.22
N LEU A 480 -0.87 -4.69 -19.77
CA LEU A 480 0.07 -3.58 -19.73
C LEU A 480 0.46 -3.29 -18.29
N VAL A 481 1.74 -3.05 -18.06
CA VAL A 481 2.32 -2.53 -16.82
C VAL A 481 2.96 -1.21 -17.16
N LEU A 482 2.37 -0.11 -16.69
CA LEU A 482 2.79 1.25 -17.00
C LEU A 482 3.47 1.86 -15.79
N GLY A 483 4.78 2.04 -15.87
CA GLY A 483 5.61 2.73 -14.88
C GLY A 483 5.82 4.18 -15.24
N PHE A 484 5.77 5.09 -14.26
CA PHE A 484 6.11 6.50 -14.39
C PHE A 484 6.39 7.12 -13.03
N GLN A 485 7.00 8.31 -13.02
CA GLN A 485 7.37 8.98 -11.77
C GLN A 485 6.33 10.04 -11.37
N GLY A 486 5.84 10.82 -12.31
CA GLY A 486 4.87 11.88 -12.05
C GLY A 486 3.86 12.05 -13.18
N LYS A 487 2.64 12.45 -12.81
CA LYS A 487 1.56 12.73 -13.77
C LYS A 487 1.92 13.89 -14.70
N ALA A 488 2.60 14.92 -14.19
CA ALA A 488 2.98 16.11 -14.95
C ALA A 488 3.83 15.76 -16.18
N GLN A 489 4.75 14.80 -16.09
CA GLN A 489 5.55 14.34 -17.22
C GLN A 489 4.69 13.74 -18.33
N LEU A 490 3.66 12.99 -17.98
CA LEU A 490 2.73 12.42 -18.95
C LEU A 490 1.79 13.46 -19.54
N GLU A 491 1.43 14.48 -18.80
CA GLU A 491 0.59 15.60 -19.31
C GLU A 491 1.32 16.43 -20.37
N VAL A 492 2.64 16.56 -20.27
CA VAL A 492 3.47 17.20 -21.31
C VAL A 492 3.38 16.41 -22.63
N ILE A 493 3.38 15.07 -22.57
CA ILE A 493 3.40 14.20 -23.74
C ILE A 493 2.00 13.98 -24.30
N TYR A 494 1.02 13.68 -23.43
CA TYR A 494 -0.32 13.25 -23.84
C TYR A 494 -1.41 14.33 -23.67
N GLY A 495 -1.07 15.46 -23.01
CA GLY A 495 -2.06 16.49 -22.68
C GLY A 495 -3.18 15.94 -21.81
N HIS A 496 -4.42 16.36 -22.09
CA HIS A 496 -5.60 15.87 -21.33
C HIS A 496 -5.84 14.36 -21.44
N LEU A 497 -5.30 13.69 -22.47
CA LEU A 497 -5.42 12.24 -22.60
C LEU A 497 -4.68 11.48 -21.49
N ALA A 498 -3.67 12.08 -20.86
CA ALA A 498 -2.95 11.44 -19.75
C ALA A 498 -3.91 11.00 -18.63
N GLU A 499 -4.84 11.86 -18.23
CA GLU A 499 -5.81 11.54 -17.17
C GLU A 499 -6.77 10.42 -17.58
N VAL A 500 -7.24 10.44 -18.83
CA VAL A 500 -8.08 9.38 -19.37
C VAL A 500 -7.33 8.04 -19.35
N MET A 501 -6.08 8.02 -19.83
CA MET A 501 -5.25 6.83 -19.88
C MET A 501 -4.98 6.25 -18.47
N LEU A 502 -4.60 7.12 -17.52
CA LEU A 502 -4.32 6.73 -16.14
C LEU A 502 -5.58 6.30 -15.36
N SER A 503 -6.78 6.62 -15.84
CA SER A 503 -8.02 6.14 -15.23
C SER A 503 -8.34 4.68 -15.55
N GLN A 504 -7.79 4.12 -16.62
CA GLN A 504 -8.16 2.80 -17.15
C GLN A 504 -7.57 1.61 -16.39
N PRO A 505 -6.27 1.61 -15.96
CA PRO A 505 -5.71 0.46 -15.27
C PRO A 505 -6.47 0.16 -13.98
N ALA A 506 -6.97 -1.07 -13.85
CA ALA A 506 -7.77 -1.46 -12.69
C ALA A 506 -6.93 -1.69 -11.43
N THR A 507 -5.68 -2.12 -11.62
CA THR A 507 -4.73 -2.31 -10.51
C THR A 507 -3.72 -1.17 -10.51
N LYS A 508 -3.70 -0.43 -9.40
CA LYS A 508 -2.80 0.70 -9.22
C LYS A 508 -1.89 0.46 -8.03
N ILE A 509 -0.61 0.70 -8.22
CA ILE A 509 0.41 0.55 -7.18
C ILE A 509 1.07 1.92 -6.99
N PHE A 510 0.91 2.46 -5.81
CA PHE A 510 1.39 3.78 -5.42
C PHE A 510 2.54 3.63 -4.43
N LEU A 511 3.73 4.01 -4.85
CA LEU A 511 4.92 4.13 -4.02
C LEU A 511 5.08 5.59 -3.54
N ARG A 512 6.18 5.89 -2.84
CA ARG A 512 6.50 7.26 -2.45
C ARG A 512 6.57 8.16 -3.67
N THR A 513 5.90 9.30 -3.58
CA THR A 513 5.91 10.38 -4.56
C THR A 513 6.02 11.70 -3.82
N THR A 514 7.13 12.40 -3.98
CA THR A 514 7.46 13.61 -3.22
C THR A 514 6.96 14.88 -3.88
N GLU A 515 6.72 14.86 -5.20
CA GLU A 515 6.11 15.99 -5.91
C GLU A 515 4.69 16.26 -5.38
N PRO A 516 4.36 17.48 -4.88
CA PRO A 516 3.08 17.77 -4.25
C PRO A 516 1.87 17.48 -5.14
N ASN A 517 1.90 17.89 -6.42
CA ASN A 517 0.81 17.65 -7.38
C ASN A 517 0.60 16.15 -7.65
N ALA A 518 1.68 15.38 -7.72
CA ALA A 518 1.61 13.95 -7.91
C ALA A 518 1.09 13.24 -6.64
N ALA A 519 1.52 13.65 -5.45
CA ALA A 519 1.02 13.13 -4.19
C ALA A 519 -0.47 13.41 -4.01
N GLU A 520 -0.93 14.63 -4.32
CA GLU A 520 -2.36 14.99 -4.30
C GLU A 520 -3.15 14.16 -5.31
N TRP A 521 -2.63 13.99 -6.53
CA TRP A 521 -3.27 13.16 -7.54
C TRP A 521 -3.38 11.70 -7.08
N VAL A 522 -2.34 11.13 -6.48
CA VAL A 522 -2.36 9.78 -5.90
C VAL A 522 -3.41 9.68 -4.81
N SER A 523 -3.47 10.63 -3.89
CA SER A 523 -4.51 10.69 -2.83
C SER A 523 -5.91 10.67 -3.43
N ARG A 524 -6.16 11.48 -4.46
CA ARG A 524 -7.43 11.50 -5.22
C ARG A 524 -7.69 10.18 -5.95
N ALA A 525 -6.66 9.57 -6.55
CA ALA A 525 -6.76 8.30 -7.24
C ALA A 525 -7.04 7.13 -6.29
N ILE A 526 -6.47 7.14 -5.09
CA ILE A 526 -6.81 6.20 -4.01
C ILE A 526 -8.28 6.35 -3.67
N GLY A 527 -8.76 7.59 -3.49
CA GLY A 527 -10.16 7.92 -3.32
C GLY A 527 -10.53 8.38 -1.92
N LYS A 528 -11.82 8.68 -1.77
CA LYS A 528 -12.39 9.28 -0.56
C LYS A 528 -13.21 8.27 0.23
N VAL A 529 -13.36 8.55 1.51
CA VAL A 529 -14.16 7.78 2.46
C VAL A 529 -15.13 8.72 3.15
N GLU A 530 -16.39 8.30 3.27
CA GLU A 530 -17.39 8.97 4.11
C GLU A 530 -17.31 8.39 5.50
N ILE A 531 -17.01 9.23 6.47
CA ILE A 531 -16.91 8.88 7.89
C ILE A 531 -17.93 9.65 8.70
N GLU A 532 -18.45 8.97 9.72
CA GLU A 532 -19.35 9.56 10.71
C GLU A 532 -18.58 9.67 12.03
N ARG A 533 -18.38 10.89 12.49
CA ARG A 533 -17.70 11.20 13.77
C ARG A 533 -18.68 11.80 14.74
N MET A 534 -18.41 11.61 16.02
CA MET A 534 -19.10 12.35 17.07
C MET A 534 -18.36 13.67 17.28
N LYS A 535 -19.06 14.77 17.00
CA LYS A 535 -18.59 16.12 17.28
C LYS A 535 -19.08 16.54 18.65
N GLU A 536 -18.16 16.84 19.55
CA GLU A 536 -18.45 17.40 20.87
C GLU A 536 -18.34 18.93 20.78
N THR A 537 -19.43 19.62 21.14
CA THR A 537 -19.43 21.09 21.21
C THR A 537 -19.57 21.47 22.67
N HIS A 538 -18.62 22.25 23.17
CA HIS A 538 -18.65 22.84 24.48
C HIS A 538 -19.33 24.21 24.39
N PHE A 539 -20.26 24.46 25.29
CA PHE A 539 -20.85 25.77 25.48
C PHE A 539 -20.32 26.34 26.80
N ASP A 540 -19.55 27.43 26.71
CA ASP A 540 -19.13 28.20 27.85
C ASP A 540 -20.18 29.29 28.12
N GLY A 541 -20.99 29.12 29.18
CA GLY A 541 -22.00 30.04 29.61
C GLY A 541 -22.58 29.62 30.98
N HIS A 542 -23.51 30.38 31.52
CA HIS A 542 -24.14 30.13 32.83
C HIS A 542 -24.78 28.73 32.99
N ARG A 543 -24.87 27.97 31.88
CA ARG A 543 -25.15 26.52 31.86
C ARG A 543 -24.10 25.86 30.98
N SER A 544 -22.96 25.49 31.55
CA SER A 544 -21.97 24.70 30.85
C SER A 544 -22.57 23.34 30.48
N GLY A 545 -22.64 23.06 29.20
CA GLY A 545 -23.19 21.80 28.66
C GLY A 545 -22.33 21.25 27.54
N ARG A 546 -22.30 19.95 27.42
CA ARG A 546 -21.67 19.24 26.27
C ARG A 546 -22.77 18.75 25.34
N ASN A 547 -22.73 19.18 24.08
CA ASN A 547 -23.63 18.65 23.08
C ASN A 547 -22.85 17.71 22.17
N PHE A 548 -23.41 16.55 21.89
CA PHE A 548 -22.84 15.53 21.00
C PHE A 548 -23.71 15.42 19.75
N ALA A 549 -23.13 15.76 18.60
CA ALA A 549 -23.77 15.60 17.31
C ALA A 549 -22.98 14.60 16.46
N LEU A 550 -23.70 13.80 15.65
CA LEU A 550 -23.07 12.98 14.62
C LEU A 550 -22.83 13.86 13.38
N ASP A 551 -21.57 14.03 13.04
CA ASP A 551 -21.14 14.75 11.85
C ASP A 551 -20.65 13.77 10.78
N ARG A 552 -21.06 14.00 9.53
CA ARG A 552 -20.66 13.19 8.37
C ARG A 552 -19.73 14.01 7.52
N GLN A 553 -18.53 13.51 7.33
CA GLN A 553 -17.50 14.16 6.54
C GLN A 553 -16.96 13.19 5.48
N THR A 554 -16.63 13.77 4.31
CA THR A 554 -15.95 13.04 3.25
C THR A 554 -14.48 13.46 3.26
N GLU A 555 -13.59 12.51 3.55
CA GLU A 555 -12.16 12.75 3.65
C GLU A 555 -11.40 11.84 2.67
N PRO A 556 -10.18 12.22 2.22
CA PRO A 556 -9.31 11.29 1.51
C PRO A 556 -9.00 10.08 2.40
N LEU A 557 -8.96 8.88 1.81
CA LEU A 557 -8.61 7.66 2.55
C LEU A 557 -7.16 7.67 3.02
N VAL A 558 -6.28 8.25 2.21
CA VAL A 558 -4.84 8.45 2.46
C VAL A 558 -4.53 9.89 2.11
N LEU A 559 -3.86 10.60 3.02
CA LEU A 559 -3.46 11.99 2.79
C LEU A 559 -2.25 12.05 1.84
N ASP A 560 -2.11 13.16 1.13
CA ASP A 560 -0.95 13.48 0.29
C ASP A 560 0.36 13.46 1.09
N SER A 561 0.34 13.96 2.33
CA SER A 561 1.47 13.90 3.26
C SER A 561 1.87 12.47 3.66
N GLU A 562 0.91 11.53 3.73
CA GLU A 562 1.21 10.12 3.99
C GLU A 562 1.87 9.45 2.78
N ILE A 563 1.52 9.90 1.56
CA ILE A 563 2.10 9.39 0.32
C ILE A 563 3.53 9.90 0.14
N SER A 564 3.74 11.21 0.33
CA SER A 564 5.07 11.81 0.25
C SER A 564 6.01 11.35 1.37
N GLY A 565 5.46 11.00 2.53
CA GLY A 565 6.17 10.45 3.68
C GLY A 565 6.35 8.93 3.68
N LEU A 566 5.94 8.19 2.64
CA LEU A 566 6.15 6.75 2.57
C LEU A 566 7.64 6.40 2.61
N ALA A 567 7.99 5.40 3.40
CA ALA A 567 9.33 4.84 3.37
C ALA A 567 9.59 4.07 2.07
N ASP A 568 10.86 3.88 1.70
CA ASP A 568 11.24 3.04 0.57
C ASP A 568 10.69 1.62 0.76
N LEU A 569 10.37 0.96 -0.35
CA LEU A 569 9.78 -0.39 -0.37
C LEU A 569 8.43 -0.49 0.36
N HIS A 570 7.72 0.62 0.49
CA HIS A 570 6.33 0.67 0.96
C HIS A 570 5.42 1.14 -0.16
N ALA A 571 4.22 0.56 -0.22
CA ALA A 571 3.26 0.88 -1.26
C ALA A 571 1.80 0.73 -0.81
N TYR A 572 0.92 1.39 -1.55
CA TYR A 572 -0.51 1.12 -1.56
C TYR A 572 -0.89 0.40 -2.85
N LEU A 573 -1.54 -0.76 -2.75
CA LEU A 573 -2.15 -1.45 -3.88
C LEU A 573 -3.65 -1.21 -3.85
N LYS A 574 -4.17 -0.62 -4.91
CA LYS A 574 -5.60 -0.39 -5.10
C LYS A 574 -6.15 -1.31 -6.18
N TYR A 575 -7.25 -2.01 -5.85
CA TYR A 575 -8.08 -2.72 -6.81
C TYR A 575 -9.56 -2.57 -6.42
N GLY A 576 -10.34 -1.98 -7.28
CA GLY A 576 -11.72 -1.59 -6.98
C GLY A 576 -11.78 -0.63 -5.79
N ASN A 577 -12.60 -0.97 -4.80
CA ASN A 577 -12.76 -0.17 -3.58
C ASN A 577 -11.79 -0.57 -2.46
N TYR A 578 -10.92 -1.54 -2.68
CA TYR A 578 -9.98 -2.03 -1.68
C TYR A 578 -8.60 -1.45 -1.91
N VAL A 579 -8.01 -0.94 -0.84
CA VAL A 579 -6.66 -0.38 -0.82
C VAL A 579 -5.86 -1.13 0.23
N ALA A 580 -4.81 -1.81 -0.17
CA ALA A 580 -3.93 -2.54 0.73
C ALA A 580 -2.61 -1.79 0.90
N GLN A 581 -2.29 -1.37 2.12
CA GLN A 581 -0.97 -0.88 2.47
C GLN A 581 -0.06 -2.07 2.77
N PHE A 582 1.14 -2.08 2.21
CA PHE A 582 2.12 -3.15 2.42
C PHE A 582 3.55 -2.65 2.24
N SER A 583 4.49 -3.37 2.89
CA SER A 583 5.92 -3.28 2.61
C SER A 583 6.37 -4.56 1.91
N PHE A 584 7.42 -4.45 1.11
CA PHE A 584 7.95 -5.58 0.35
C PHE A 584 9.47 -5.64 0.43
N PRO A 585 10.06 -6.84 0.39
CA PRO A 585 11.51 -6.98 0.44
C PRO A 585 12.15 -6.55 -0.88
N LEU A 586 13.34 -6.02 -0.81
CA LEU A 586 14.19 -5.85 -1.98
C LEU A 586 14.39 -7.22 -2.63
N LEU A 587 14.15 -7.30 -3.94
CA LEU A 587 14.39 -8.50 -4.71
C LEU A 587 15.70 -8.33 -5.48
N GLU A 588 16.73 -9.00 -5.02
CA GLU A 588 17.99 -9.09 -5.72
C GLU A 588 17.98 -10.33 -6.62
N ILE A 589 18.04 -10.09 -7.91
CA ILE A 589 18.29 -11.13 -8.93
C ILE A 589 19.69 -10.81 -9.46
N PRO A 590 20.66 -11.71 -9.28
CA PRO A 590 22.02 -11.44 -9.77
C PRO A 590 22.01 -11.29 -11.29
N PRO A 591 22.79 -10.37 -11.85
CA PRO A 591 22.95 -10.23 -13.29
C PRO A 591 23.58 -11.51 -13.85
N SER A 592 23.02 -12.02 -14.92
CA SER A 592 23.48 -13.27 -15.57
C SER A 592 23.99 -13.03 -16.99
N LYS A 593 23.67 -11.89 -17.57
CA LYS A 593 23.97 -11.55 -18.96
C LYS A 593 24.52 -10.11 -19.03
N PRO A 594 25.31 -9.78 -20.08
CA PRO A 594 25.77 -8.41 -20.28
C PRO A 594 24.58 -7.48 -20.57
N LYS A 595 24.61 -6.30 -19.95
CA LYS A 595 23.60 -5.24 -20.16
C LYS A 595 23.54 -4.80 -21.62
N PHE A 596 24.72 -4.64 -22.22
CA PHE A 596 24.92 -4.12 -23.55
C PHE A 596 26.14 -4.80 -24.16
N ILE A 597 26.08 -5.08 -25.45
CA ILE A 597 27.20 -5.59 -26.25
C ILE A 597 27.33 -4.65 -27.45
N GLU A 598 28.38 -3.89 -27.50
CA GLU A 598 28.60 -2.91 -28.54
C GLU A 598 28.65 -3.57 -29.93
N ARG A 599 27.99 -2.95 -30.89
CA ARG A 599 27.88 -3.48 -32.25
C ARG A 599 29.12 -3.21 -33.11
N LEU A 600 29.65 -1.99 -33.03
CA LEU A 600 30.76 -1.51 -33.84
C LEU A 600 31.84 -0.89 -32.94
N GLU A 601 33.05 -1.42 -33.00
CA GLU A 601 34.22 -0.86 -32.33
C GLU A 601 34.82 0.34 -33.13
N ASP A 602 34.50 0.45 -34.44
CA ASP A 602 35.08 1.41 -35.36
C ASP A 602 34.37 2.79 -35.38
N ASP A 603 33.21 2.93 -34.76
CA ASP A 603 32.48 4.21 -34.70
C ASP A 603 32.93 5.16 -33.59
N TYR A 604 33.98 4.78 -32.85
CA TYR A 604 34.59 5.76 -31.95
C TYR A 604 35.24 6.87 -32.76
N ILE A 605 34.75 8.09 -32.62
CA ILE A 605 35.55 9.28 -32.93
C ILE A 605 36.69 9.29 -31.91
N VAL A 606 37.76 8.54 -32.20
CA VAL A 606 39.00 8.58 -31.44
C VAL A 606 39.56 10.00 -31.61
N ARG A 607 39.17 10.86 -30.67
CA ARG A 607 39.97 12.09 -30.46
C ARG A 607 41.27 11.59 -29.87
N GLU A 608 42.28 11.45 -30.71
CA GLU A 608 43.66 11.38 -30.22
C GLU A 608 43.83 12.48 -29.15
N PRO A 609 44.31 12.14 -27.95
CA PRO A 609 44.44 13.13 -26.91
C PRO A 609 45.36 14.23 -27.43
N ARG A 610 44.86 15.44 -27.62
CA ARG A 610 45.64 16.67 -27.97
C ARG A 610 46.79 16.94 -27.01
N ILE A 611 47.02 16.07 -26.04
CA ILE A 611 48.04 16.15 -25.02
C ILE A 611 49.43 15.81 -25.58
N GLU A 612 49.56 14.89 -26.54
CA GLU A 612 50.88 14.57 -27.11
C GLU A 612 51.40 15.64 -28.08
N GLN A 613 50.55 16.26 -28.89
CA GLN A 613 50.97 17.36 -29.79
C GLN A 613 51.32 18.64 -29.00
N ALA A 614 50.67 18.92 -27.88
CA ALA A 614 51.03 20.06 -27.03
C ALA A 614 52.32 19.81 -26.21
N GLN A 615 52.67 18.56 -25.95
CA GLN A 615 53.94 18.21 -25.29
C GLN A 615 55.09 18.11 -26.30
N ALA A 616 54.87 17.66 -27.53
CA ALA A 616 55.85 17.69 -28.62
C ALA A 616 56.17 19.14 -29.05
N ALA A 617 55.14 19.99 -29.20
CA ALA A 617 55.35 21.41 -29.51
C ALA A 617 56.03 22.20 -28.38
N LYS A 618 55.86 21.81 -27.11
CA LYS A 618 56.59 22.41 -25.97
C LYS A 618 58.01 21.85 -25.79
N ALA A 619 58.35 20.73 -26.41
CA ALA A 619 59.71 20.16 -26.39
C ALA A 619 60.59 20.77 -27.43
N GLU A 620 60.09 21.29 -28.56
CA GLU A 620 60.84 21.96 -29.60
C GLU A 620 61.15 23.43 -29.31
N ASP A 621 60.46 24.06 -28.36
CA ASP A 621 60.64 25.51 -28.07
C ASP A 621 61.37 25.75 -26.73
N ARG A 622 62.40 24.92 -26.41
CA ARG A 622 63.32 25.19 -25.32
C ARG A 622 64.63 25.81 -25.91
N PRO A 623 64.90 27.08 -25.64
CA PRO A 623 66.22 27.66 -25.98
C PRO A 623 67.31 27.02 -25.10
N GLU A 624 68.45 26.66 -25.73
CA GLU A 624 69.66 26.15 -25.09
C GLU A 624 70.11 27.06 -23.96
N SER A 625 70.25 26.49 -22.76
CA SER A 625 70.81 27.24 -21.61
C SER A 625 72.33 27.35 -21.67
N PRO A 626 72.93 28.52 -21.36
CA PRO A 626 74.37 28.68 -21.31
C PRO A 626 74.96 27.98 -20.05
N PRO A 627 76.29 27.67 -20.06
CA PRO A 627 76.93 26.79 -19.11
C PRO A 627 77.07 27.38 -17.69
N ARG A 628 76.89 26.56 -16.70
CA ARG A 628 77.00 26.85 -15.26
C ARG A 628 78.49 27.07 -14.89
N HIS A 629 78.76 28.23 -14.25
CA HIS A 629 79.95 28.41 -13.41
C HIS A 629 79.69 27.89 -11.99
N GLU A 630 80.64 27.05 -11.53
CA GLU A 630 80.73 26.57 -10.16
C GLU A 630 81.18 27.69 -9.21
N SER A 631 80.54 27.82 -8.04
CA SER A 631 81.20 28.42 -6.88
C SER A 631 80.62 27.80 -5.59
N LYS A 632 81.54 27.43 -4.70
CA LYS A 632 81.43 26.67 -3.46
C LYS A 632 80.77 27.44 -2.30
N PRO A 633 80.47 26.75 -1.19
CA PRO A 633 79.55 27.17 -0.19
C PRO A 633 80.15 27.98 0.96
N ILE A 634 79.36 28.79 1.60
CA ILE A 634 79.67 29.34 2.96
C ILE A 634 78.46 29.14 3.85
N SER A 635 78.80 28.65 5.05
CA SER A 635 78.04 28.19 6.18
C SER A 635 77.44 29.34 7.00
N ASP A 636 76.54 28.89 7.85
CA ASP A 636 76.17 29.35 9.20
C ASP A 636 75.13 30.46 9.38
N GLY A 637 74.09 30.12 10.09
CA GLY A 637 73.84 30.80 11.33
C GLY A 637 72.42 31.30 11.56
N HIS A 638 71.79 30.56 12.45
CA HIS A 638 70.96 31.04 13.52
C HIS A 638 69.58 31.75 13.30
N ASN A 639 68.62 31.06 13.88
CA ASN A 639 67.54 31.55 14.82
C ASN A 639 66.53 32.65 14.40
N GLY A 640 65.30 32.31 14.65
CA GLY A 640 64.35 33.32 15.10
C GLY A 640 62.91 33.04 14.78
N GLN A 641 62.24 32.50 15.75
CA GLN A 641 60.81 32.51 16.04
C GLN A 641 59.96 33.65 15.44
N GLY A 642 58.73 33.36 15.09
CA GLY A 642 57.66 34.37 15.24
C GLY A 642 56.45 34.21 14.37
N ALA A 643 55.41 33.65 14.95
CA ALA A 643 54.00 34.07 14.95
C ALA A 643 53.21 34.28 13.63
N VAL A 644 52.28 33.41 13.43
CA VAL A 644 50.82 33.60 13.26
C VAL A 644 50.33 34.95 12.83
N THR A 645 49.65 35.01 11.69
CA THR A 645 48.38 35.76 11.53
C THR A 645 47.65 35.32 10.25
N LYS A 646 46.35 34.96 10.42
CA LYS A 646 45.34 34.86 9.37
C LYS A 646 44.92 36.26 8.89
N PRO A 647 44.42 36.41 7.68
CA PRO A 647 43.52 37.50 7.38
C PRO A 647 42.07 37.00 7.20
N ALA A 648 41.19 37.84 7.69
CA ALA A 648 39.76 37.76 7.70
C ALA A 648 39.13 37.98 6.32
N VAL A 649 37.96 37.38 6.16
CA VAL A 649 37.03 37.61 5.06
C VAL A 649 36.07 38.72 5.49
N GLU A 650 36.00 39.78 4.70
CA GLU A 650 34.96 40.81 4.81
C GLU A 650 33.65 40.37 4.18
N ALA A 651 32.58 40.54 4.95
CA ALA A 651 31.21 40.47 4.50
C ALA A 651 30.77 41.84 3.96
N GLN A 652 30.06 41.85 2.87
CA GLN A 652 29.26 43.00 2.44
C GLN A 652 27.77 42.67 2.59
N GLU A 653 27.13 43.45 3.49
CA GLU A 653 25.69 43.64 3.61
C GLU A 653 25.20 44.52 2.45
N GLU A 654 24.10 44.14 1.83
CA GLU A 654 23.19 45.09 1.17
C GLU A 654 21.75 44.88 1.57
N ARG A 655 21.29 45.89 2.17
CA ARG A 655 20.07 46.51 2.64
C ARG A 655 18.75 46.00 2.07
N GLN A 656 17.87 45.85 3.04
CA GLN A 656 16.41 45.79 3.02
C GLN A 656 15.76 46.94 2.25
N GLY A 657 14.69 46.61 1.52
CA GLY A 657 13.65 47.49 1.06
C GLY A 657 12.30 46.94 1.43
N GLU A 658 11.72 47.43 2.49
CA GLU A 658 10.32 47.22 2.89
C GLU A 658 9.36 47.86 1.88
N LEU A 659 8.32 47.11 1.51
CA LEU A 659 7.06 47.71 1.07
C LEU A 659 5.90 46.90 1.64
N SER A 660 5.25 47.52 2.60
CA SER A 660 3.97 47.15 3.20
C SER A 660 2.83 47.42 2.23
N PHE A 661 1.88 46.51 2.10
CA PHE A 661 0.49 46.87 1.84
C PHE A 661 -0.45 45.95 2.61
N GLY A 662 -1.23 46.54 3.47
CA GLY A 662 -2.27 45.94 4.27
C GLY A 662 -3.57 45.69 3.48
N PRO A 663 -4.61 45.14 4.14
CA PRO A 663 -5.66 44.37 3.51
C PRO A 663 -6.87 45.21 3.08
N ARG A 664 -7.59 44.73 2.06
CA ARG A 664 -9.02 45.06 1.86
C ARG A 664 -9.77 43.91 1.23
N ILE A 665 -10.80 43.53 1.97
CA ILE A 665 -12.10 42.90 1.70
C ILE A 665 -12.05 41.41 1.36
#